data_3d1074eca5fd1e25f0c3d8c389d1c964
#
_entry.id   3d1074eca5fd1e25f0c3d8c389d1c964
#
_cell.length_a   1.000
_cell.length_b   1.000
_cell.length_c   1.000
_cell.angle_alpha   90.00
_cell.angle_beta   90.00
_cell.angle_gamma   90.00
#
_symmetry.space_group_name_H-M   'P 1'
#
loop_
_entity.id
_entity.type
_entity.pdbx_description
1 polymer ?
#
loop_
_entity_poly.entity_id
_entity_poly.type
_entity_poly.pdbx_seq_one_letter_code
_entity_poly.pdbx_strand_id
1 'polypeptide(L)'
;MRFLRPLSLVLLACAALLTAGRAAADGPSVARRWTDTLLESIRRDFGRPTVHARNLFHTSVAMYDAWAAFDQVAQPWLVQERHSAADPAAARNVAISHAAYRVLLDRFSSSPGAAVMLPRYAALMAEYGCDPAFASTVGDSPAAIGNRIGQAVVAFGLADESNQQGGYANRVYQPVNPPLIVALPGNAQAVDVRRYQPLTLTYFVDQNGFPIPGGFPPFLSAEWGKVSPFALTAADRTEFVRNGTSWWVYHDPGPPPELNAAGDALWRWGHEMVVTWSSHLDPADGVVWDISPGAMGNSSPPLTGDYTGFYDDLQGGDTGTGHPVNPFTGKPYAPQPVKRGDYSRVLAEFWADGPNSETPPGHWFSILHYAMDHPQSTRRLGGLGPELDPLEYDVKAYLALGGAMHDTAVSVWGTKGWYDCSRPISAIRWMCQQGQSSDPSLPRYSPDGIHLIPGHIELITSATTAPGQRHEHLAGYEGEVAVLSWRGAGDLTDPANQVAGVGWILGQFWWPYQRPTFVTPPFGGYTSGHSAYSRAAARVMERLTGTKYFPGGLGQFTARRNQYLVFEDGPSTDVVLQFATYFDASDQSSLSRIWGGIHPPFDDIPSRWIGDRTGPQAFNLAKSLWGVRPCAADLDADGVVGGGDLGYVLSNWGGIGGADIDGDGTVGGADLGLVLSNWGACQ
;
A
#
# COMPACT_ATOMS: atom_id res chain seq x y z
N MET A 1 35.33 6.38 -14.67
CA MET A 1 35.03 5.47 -15.80
C MET A 1 35.28 4.05 -15.35
N ARG A 2 34.27 3.38 -14.83
CA ARG A 2 34.21 1.91 -14.74
C ARG A 2 32.73 1.51 -14.72
N PHE A 3 32.35 0.90 -15.77
CA PHE A 3 31.29 -0.04 -16.11
C PHE A 3 30.11 -0.18 -15.14
N LEU A 4 28.96 0.29 -15.63
CA LEU A 4 27.64 -0.21 -15.30
C LEU A 4 27.66 -1.75 -15.42
N ARG A 5 27.55 -2.44 -14.29
CA ARG A 5 27.17 -3.86 -14.30
C ARG A 5 25.72 -3.92 -14.78
N PRO A 6 25.37 -4.80 -15.71
CA PRO A 6 23.97 -5.03 -16.04
C PRO A 6 23.27 -5.55 -14.77
N LEU A 7 22.21 -4.86 -14.33
CA LEU A 7 21.26 -5.43 -13.38
C LEU A 7 20.72 -6.73 -14.01
N SER A 8 21.18 -7.84 -13.47
CA SER A 8 20.58 -9.13 -13.79
C SER A 8 19.12 -9.08 -13.41
N LEU A 9 18.24 -9.27 -14.39
CA LEU A 9 16.83 -9.59 -14.18
C LEU A 9 16.78 -10.71 -13.13
N VAL A 10 16.38 -10.39 -11.91
CA VAL A 10 15.86 -11.40 -10.98
C VAL A 10 14.42 -11.65 -11.39
N LEU A 11 14.25 -12.39 -12.48
CA LEU A 11 13.02 -13.12 -12.71
C LEU A 11 12.82 -14.04 -11.51
N LEU A 12 11.61 -14.03 -10.95
CA LEU A 12 11.12 -15.07 -10.05
C LEU A 12 11.37 -16.45 -10.70
N ALA A 13 12.48 -17.07 -10.39
CA ALA A 13 12.71 -18.47 -10.64
C ALA A 13 12.32 -19.23 -9.38
N CYS A 14 11.02 -19.52 -9.23
CA CYS A 14 10.58 -20.61 -8.38
C CYS A 14 11.09 -21.91 -9.01
N ALA A 15 12.07 -22.53 -8.37
CA ALA A 15 12.53 -23.87 -8.71
C ALA A 15 11.38 -24.84 -8.56
N ALA A 16 10.93 -25.40 -9.69
CA ALA A 16 9.99 -26.50 -9.75
C ALA A 16 10.58 -27.74 -9.09
N LEU A 17 9.95 -28.21 -8.03
CA LEU A 17 10.03 -29.60 -7.58
C LEU A 17 8.68 -30.26 -7.88
N LEU A 18 8.78 -31.25 -8.71
CA LEU A 18 7.76 -32.09 -9.29
C LEU A 18 6.71 -32.59 -8.30
N THR A 19 5.43 -32.24 -8.56
CA THR A 19 4.32 -33.17 -8.40
C THR A 19 3.46 -33.08 -9.67
N ALA A 20 3.40 -34.17 -10.39
CA ALA A 20 2.58 -34.34 -11.56
C ALA A 20 1.07 -34.24 -11.20
N GLY A 21 0.32 -33.49 -12.00
CA GLY A 21 -1.09 -33.66 -12.08
C GLY A 21 -1.98 -32.45 -11.98
N ARG A 22 -1.82 -31.48 -12.86
CA ARG A 22 -2.92 -30.78 -13.55
C ARG A 22 -2.32 -30.15 -14.79
N ALA A 23 -2.74 -30.63 -15.93
CA ALA A 23 -2.36 -29.99 -17.18
C ALA A 23 -2.87 -28.55 -17.15
N ALA A 24 -1.94 -27.57 -17.09
CA ALA A 24 -2.22 -26.22 -17.46
C ALA A 24 -2.51 -26.24 -18.98
N ALA A 25 -3.77 -26.43 -19.33
CA ALA A 25 -4.19 -26.49 -20.71
C ALA A 25 -4.23 -25.10 -21.35
N ASP A 26 -4.24 -23.99 -20.56
CA ASP A 26 -4.29 -22.65 -21.10
C ASP A 26 -3.38 -21.74 -20.28
N GLY A 27 -2.57 -20.92 -21.00
CA GLY A 27 -1.72 -19.87 -20.41
C GLY A 27 -2.56 -18.81 -19.68
N PRO A 28 -1.93 -17.74 -19.14
CA PRO A 28 -2.64 -16.66 -18.45
C PRO A 28 -3.76 -16.07 -19.33
N SER A 29 -4.90 -15.69 -18.72
CA SER A 29 -6.01 -15.06 -19.43
C SER A 29 -5.57 -13.75 -20.13
N VAL A 30 -6.34 -13.29 -21.10
CA VAL A 30 -6.08 -11.99 -21.75
C VAL A 30 -6.10 -10.84 -20.74
N ALA A 31 -6.99 -10.89 -19.74
CA ALA A 31 -7.06 -9.87 -18.69
C ALA A 31 -5.80 -9.88 -17.82
N ARG A 32 -5.29 -11.08 -17.46
CA ARG A 32 -4.02 -11.23 -16.73
C ARG A 32 -2.85 -10.64 -17.53
N ARG A 33 -2.75 -10.97 -18.82
CA ARG A 33 -1.68 -10.47 -19.70
C ARG A 33 -1.68 -8.94 -19.80
N TRP A 34 -2.86 -8.32 -19.93
CA TRP A 34 -2.96 -6.85 -19.92
C TRP A 34 -2.66 -6.25 -18.55
N THR A 35 -3.03 -6.92 -17.45
CA THR A 35 -2.70 -6.46 -16.10
C THR A 35 -1.19 -6.56 -15.82
N ASP A 36 -0.53 -7.65 -16.20
CA ASP A 36 0.94 -7.77 -16.13
C ASP A 36 1.63 -6.66 -16.94
N THR A 37 1.09 -6.33 -18.12
CA THR A 37 1.59 -5.25 -18.96
C THR A 37 1.36 -3.87 -18.34
N LEU A 38 0.24 -3.65 -17.66
CA LEU A 38 -0.05 -2.45 -16.88
C LEU A 38 0.93 -2.29 -15.71
N LEU A 39 1.16 -3.35 -14.93
CA LEU A 39 2.12 -3.32 -13.82
C LEU A 39 3.54 -2.99 -14.31
N GLU A 40 3.95 -3.56 -15.45
CA GLU A 40 5.23 -3.24 -16.06
C GLU A 40 5.30 -1.79 -16.56
N SER A 41 4.18 -1.22 -17.01
CA SER A 41 4.07 0.19 -17.36
C SER A 41 4.22 1.10 -16.15
N ILE A 42 3.58 0.74 -15.03
CA ILE A 42 3.69 1.45 -13.76
C ILE A 42 5.14 1.47 -13.24
N ARG A 43 5.86 0.33 -13.31
CA ARG A 43 7.28 0.25 -12.93
C ARG A 43 8.18 1.20 -13.72
N ARG A 44 7.71 1.68 -14.87
CA ARG A 44 8.44 2.57 -15.79
C ARG A 44 7.83 3.97 -15.92
N ASP A 45 6.85 4.27 -15.07
CA ASP A 45 6.23 5.60 -15.01
C ASP A 45 6.76 6.38 -13.80
N PHE A 46 6.42 7.66 -13.72
CA PHE A 46 6.66 8.48 -12.53
C PHE A 46 5.96 7.87 -11.31
N GLY A 47 6.64 7.82 -10.17
CA GLY A 47 6.14 7.23 -8.93
C GLY A 47 5.00 8.02 -8.28
N ARG A 48 3.78 7.85 -8.78
CA ARG A 48 2.58 8.57 -8.34
C ARG A 48 1.49 7.59 -7.88
N PRO A 49 1.50 7.16 -6.59
CA PRO A 49 0.61 6.09 -6.11
C PRO A 49 -0.88 6.32 -6.40
N THR A 50 -1.37 7.55 -6.29
CA THR A 50 -2.77 7.92 -6.58
C THR A 50 -3.13 7.73 -8.05
N VAL A 51 -2.25 8.18 -8.95
CA VAL A 51 -2.42 8.04 -10.39
C VAL A 51 -2.38 6.57 -10.78
N HIS A 52 -1.49 5.80 -10.17
CA HIS A 52 -1.37 4.36 -10.44
C HIS A 52 -2.60 3.58 -9.94
N ALA A 53 -3.13 3.89 -8.75
CA ALA A 53 -4.37 3.31 -8.26
C ALA A 53 -5.54 3.57 -9.23
N ARG A 54 -5.65 4.81 -9.73
CA ARG A 54 -6.62 5.21 -10.74
C ARG A 54 -6.42 4.46 -12.07
N ASN A 55 -5.19 4.31 -12.53
CA ASN A 55 -4.90 3.58 -13.78
C ASN A 55 -5.22 2.08 -13.67
N LEU A 56 -4.92 1.46 -12.50
CA LEU A 56 -5.32 0.08 -12.18
C LEU A 56 -6.85 -0.07 -12.22
N PHE A 57 -7.58 0.83 -11.58
CA PHE A 57 -9.03 0.83 -11.58
C PHE A 57 -9.62 1.01 -12.99
N HIS A 58 -9.20 2.05 -13.72
CA HIS A 58 -9.73 2.33 -15.06
C HIS A 58 -9.47 1.20 -16.05
N THR A 59 -8.29 0.59 -15.99
CA THR A 59 -7.98 -0.56 -16.85
C THR A 59 -8.83 -1.78 -16.46
N SER A 60 -9.04 -1.98 -15.15
CA SER A 60 -9.91 -3.06 -14.66
C SER A 60 -11.36 -2.87 -15.11
N VAL A 61 -11.89 -1.63 -15.05
CA VAL A 61 -13.22 -1.29 -15.59
C VAL A 61 -13.29 -1.58 -17.09
N ALA A 62 -12.30 -1.13 -17.88
CA ALA A 62 -12.29 -1.33 -19.32
C ALA A 62 -12.32 -2.83 -19.68
N MET A 63 -11.55 -3.65 -18.97
CA MET A 63 -11.52 -5.10 -19.19
C MET A 63 -12.82 -5.78 -18.72
N TYR A 64 -13.34 -5.36 -17.57
CA TYR A 64 -14.58 -5.91 -17.02
C TYR A 64 -15.79 -5.59 -17.91
N ASP A 65 -15.97 -4.33 -18.32
CA ASP A 65 -17.08 -3.91 -19.17
C ASP A 65 -17.00 -4.61 -20.56
N ALA A 66 -15.79 -4.76 -21.11
CA ALA A 66 -15.58 -5.48 -22.36
C ALA A 66 -15.90 -6.98 -22.25
N TRP A 67 -15.65 -7.61 -21.11
CA TRP A 67 -16.06 -8.97 -20.81
C TRP A 67 -17.57 -9.07 -20.61
N ALA A 68 -18.14 -8.16 -19.79
CA ALA A 68 -19.56 -8.13 -19.46
C ALA A 68 -20.47 -7.83 -20.67
N ALA A 69 -19.96 -7.09 -21.66
CA ALA A 69 -20.68 -6.85 -22.91
C ALA A 69 -21.11 -8.14 -23.64
N PHE A 70 -20.43 -9.26 -23.41
CA PHE A 70 -20.76 -10.60 -23.95
C PHE A 70 -21.23 -11.57 -22.86
N ASP A 71 -21.65 -11.05 -21.71
CA ASP A 71 -22.22 -11.86 -20.63
C ASP A 71 -23.72 -11.59 -20.48
N GLN A 72 -24.50 -12.62 -20.13
CA GLN A 72 -25.95 -12.50 -20.05
C GLN A 72 -26.43 -11.97 -18.70
N VAL A 73 -25.59 -12.05 -17.68
CA VAL A 73 -25.96 -11.82 -16.28
C VAL A 73 -25.22 -10.61 -15.70
N ALA A 74 -23.90 -10.55 -15.90
CA ALA A 74 -23.05 -9.46 -15.37
C ALA A 74 -23.49 -8.08 -15.87
N GLN A 75 -23.43 -7.07 -14.99
CA GLN A 75 -23.75 -5.68 -15.31
C GLN A 75 -22.43 -4.92 -15.55
N PRO A 76 -22.25 -4.30 -16.73
CA PRO A 76 -21.13 -3.38 -16.91
C PRO A 76 -21.21 -2.21 -15.92
N TRP A 77 -20.07 -1.67 -15.50
CA TRP A 77 -20.05 -0.53 -14.58
C TRP A 77 -20.27 0.80 -15.29
N LEU A 78 -19.54 1.06 -16.38
CA LEU A 78 -19.57 2.36 -17.08
C LEU A 78 -20.37 2.28 -18.38
N VAL A 79 -20.12 1.28 -19.24
CA VAL A 79 -20.68 1.20 -20.59
C VAL A 79 -21.73 0.09 -20.67
N GLN A 80 -22.99 0.47 -20.60
CA GLN A 80 -24.14 -0.44 -20.53
C GLN A 80 -24.49 -1.00 -21.92
N GLU A 81 -23.60 -1.83 -22.49
CA GLU A 81 -23.81 -2.52 -23.78
C GLU A 81 -23.90 -4.04 -23.60
N ARG A 82 -24.75 -4.68 -24.42
CA ARG A 82 -24.86 -6.15 -24.48
C ARG A 82 -24.88 -6.61 -25.91
N HIS A 83 -24.06 -7.60 -26.19
CA HIS A 83 -23.88 -8.17 -27.52
C HIS A 83 -23.89 -9.71 -27.47
N SER A 84 -24.20 -10.34 -28.61
CA SER A 84 -24.06 -11.78 -28.81
C SER A 84 -22.93 -12.04 -29.80
N ALA A 85 -22.23 -13.13 -29.63
CA ALA A 85 -21.21 -13.59 -30.57
C ALA A 85 -21.32 -15.10 -30.77
N ALA A 86 -20.95 -15.58 -31.94
CA ALA A 86 -20.92 -17.02 -32.23
C ALA A 86 -19.87 -17.75 -31.35
N ASP A 87 -18.78 -17.07 -31.05
CA ASP A 87 -17.76 -17.49 -30.09
C ASP A 87 -17.55 -16.34 -29.07
N PRO A 88 -18.24 -16.39 -27.92
CA PRO A 88 -18.12 -15.37 -26.90
C PRO A 88 -16.71 -15.27 -26.28
N ALA A 89 -15.97 -16.38 -26.19
CA ALA A 89 -14.62 -16.38 -25.62
C ALA A 89 -13.65 -15.62 -26.54
N ALA A 90 -13.67 -15.90 -27.84
CA ALA A 90 -12.87 -15.14 -28.80
C ALA A 90 -13.29 -13.67 -28.87
N ALA A 91 -14.59 -13.35 -28.81
CA ALA A 91 -15.11 -12.00 -28.82
C ALA A 91 -14.64 -11.19 -27.58
N ARG A 92 -14.69 -11.80 -26.40
CA ARG A 92 -14.17 -11.22 -25.14
C ARG A 92 -12.69 -10.90 -25.25
N ASN A 93 -11.86 -11.82 -25.75
CA ASN A 93 -10.42 -11.60 -25.89
C ASN A 93 -10.10 -10.38 -26.77
N VAL A 94 -10.82 -10.24 -27.90
CA VAL A 94 -10.64 -9.10 -28.82
C VAL A 94 -11.13 -7.80 -28.17
N ALA A 95 -12.32 -7.79 -27.58
CA ALA A 95 -12.89 -6.60 -26.97
C ALA A 95 -12.04 -6.11 -25.78
N ILE A 96 -11.62 -7.00 -24.89
CA ILE A 96 -10.71 -6.68 -23.76
C ILE A 96 -9.40 -6.10 -24.28
N SER A 97 -8.80 -6.71 -25.31
CA SER A 97 -7.53 -6.23 -25.86
C SER A 97 -7.64 -4.81 -26.40
N HIS A 98 -8.69 -4.51 -27.18
CA HIS A 98 -8.91 -3.16 -27.69
C HIS A 98 -9.22 -2.17 -26.56
N ALA A 99 -10.03 -2.53 -25.57
CA ALA A 99 -10.37 -1.64 -24.46
C ALA A 99 -9.14 -1.30 -23.59
N ALA A 100 -8.40 -2.33 -23.14
CA ALA A 100 -7.18 -2.15 -22.35
C ALA A 100 -6.11 -1.36 -23.14
N TYR A 101 -5.88 -1.72 -24.40
CA TYR A 101 -4.93 -1.01 -25.26
C TYR A 101 -5.22 0.50 -25.34
N ARG A 102 -6.48 0.92 -25.53
CA ARG A 102 -6.86 2.34 -25.58
C ARG A 102 -6.57 3.06 -24.28
N VAL A 103 -6.89 2.44 -23.14
CA VAL A 103 -6.63 3.03 -21.81
C VAL A 103 -5.12 3.14 -21.58
N LEU A 104 -4.35 2.07 -21.80
CA LEU A 104 -2.90 2.10 -21.57
C LEU A 104 -2.18 3.08 -22.50
N LEU A 105 -2.60 3.16 -23.75
CA LEU A 105 -2.05 4.12 -24.71
C LEU A 105 -2.26 5.56 -24.23
N ASP A 106 -3.48 5.91 -23.77
CA ASP A 106 -3.76 7.26 -23.25
C ASP A 106 -2.95 7.56 -21.99
N ARG A 107 -2.84 6.62 -21.05
CA ARG A 107 -2.20 6.84 -19.75
C ARG A 107 -0.67 6.89 -19.82
N PHE A 108 -0.04 6.13 -20.71
CA PHE A 108 1.41 5.91 -20.68
C PHE A 108 2.15 6.39 -21.93
N SER A 109 1.47 7.02 -22.91
CA SER A 109 2.16 7.54 -24.11
C SER A 109 3.18 8.66 -23.81
N SER A 110 3.00 9.39 -22.71
CA SER A 110 3.93 10.43 -22.24
C SER A 110 4.78 9.98 -21.04
N SER A 111 4.67 8.72 -20.62
CA SER A 111 5.46 8.14 -19.54
C SER A 111 6.94 8.06 -19.91
N PRO A 112 7.88 8.15 -18.96
CA PRO A 112 9.30 7.87 -19.19
C PRO A 112 9.55 6.51 -19.85
N GLY A 113 8.72 5.52 -19.55
CA GLY A 113 8.79 4.17 -20.12
C GLY A 113 8.14 3.99 -21.48
N ALA A 114 7.55 5.02 -22.08
CA ALA A 114 6.74 4.91 -23.30
C ALA A 114 7.49 4.21 -24.46
N ALA A 115 8.75 4.57 -24.69
CA ALA A 115 9.55 3.98 -25.77
C ALA A 115 9.71 2.45 -25.65
N VAL A 116 9.64 1.91 -24.43
CA VAL A 116 9.72 0.47 -24.17
C VAL A 116 8.33 -0.17 -24.21
N MET A 117 7.33 0.51 -23.66
CA MET A 117 6.01 -0.10 -23.39
C MET A 117 5.06 -0.04 -24.60
N LEU A 118 5.09 1.05 -25.41
CA LEU A 118 4.20 1.15 -26.57
C LEU A 118 4.41 0.01 -27.60
N PRO A 119 5.65 -0.41 -27.95
CA PRO A 119 5.86 -1.59 -28.78
C PRO A 119 5.34 -2.90 -28.14
N ARG A 120 5.43 -3.02 -26.82
CA ARG A 120 4.89 -4.22 -26.09
C ARG A 120 3.37 -4.27 -26.15
N TYR A 121 2.67 -3.12 -26.05
CA TYR A 121 1.23 -3.07 -26.22
C TYR A 121 0.82 -3.54 -27.62
N ALA A 122 1.51 -3.04 -28.66
CA ALA A 122 1.25 -3.47 -30.04
C ALA A 122 1.54 -4.96 -30.25
N ALA A 123 2.61 -5.47 -29.67
CA ALA A 123 2.94 -6.90 -29.73
C ALA A 123 1.86 -7.77 -29.05
N LEU A 124 1.37 -7.34 -27.87
CA LEU A 124 0.29 -8.07 -27.18
C LEU A 124 -1.02 -8.03 -27.98
N MET A 125 -1.36 -6.91 -28.63
CA MET A 125 -2.48 -6.84 -29.57
C MET A 125 -2.34 -7.90 -30.68
N ALA A 126 -1.16 -7.99 -31.31
CA ALA A 126 -0.89 -8.94 -32.38
C ALA A 126 -0.98 -10.40 -31.92
N GLU A 127 -0.57 -10.73 -30.69
CA GLU A 127 -0.72 -12.09 -30.10
C GLU A 127 -2.20 -12.54 -30.06
N TYR A 128 -3.13 -11.61 -29.87
CA TYR A 128 -4.57 -11.86 -29.88
C TYR A 128 -5.22 -11.61 -31.27
N GLY A 129 -4.43 -11.48 -32.33
CA GLY A 129 -4.92 -11.24 -33.69
C GLY A 129 -5.61 -9.87 -33.87
N CYS A 130 -5.32 -8.91 -32.99
CA CYS A 130 -5.89 -7.58 -33.02
C CYS A 130 -4.98 -6.60 -33.76
N ASP A 131 -5.57 -5.76 -34.60
CA ASP A 131 -4.86 -4.65 -35.26
C ASP A 131 -4.85 -3.40 -34.35
N PRO A 132 -3.69 -2.97 -33.82
CA PRO A 132 -3.61 -1.78 -32.99
C PRO A 132 -4.00 -0.48 -33.73
N ALA A 133 -3.93 -0.47 -35.07
CA ALA A 133 -4.35 0.68 -35.90
C ALA A 133 -5.88 0.77 -36.05
N PHE A 134 -6.61 -0.33 -35.84
CA PHE A 134 -8.07 -0.32 -35.91
C PHE A 134 -8.67 0.46 -34.74
N ALA A 135 -9.11 1.71 -34.98
CA ALA A 135 -9.64 2.62 -33.95
C ALA A 135 -11.15 2.90 -34.09
N SER A 136 -11.83 2.26 -35.06
CA SER A 136 -13.27 2.49 -35.23
C SER A 136 -14.07 2.07 -34.00
N THR A 137 -15.04 2.91 -33.65
CA THR A 137 -16.04 2.65 -32.60
C THR A 137 -17.41 2.30 -33.20
N VAL A 138 -17.51 2.25 -34.53
CA VAL A 138 -18.77 2.05 -35.26
C VAL A 138 -18.99 0.56 -35.53
N GLY A 139 -20.20 0.08 -35.27
CA GLY A 139 -20.63 -1.29 -35.49
C GLY A 139 -20.43 -2.22 -34.28
N ASP A 140 -20.78 -3.50 -34.47
CA ASP A 140 -20.86 -4.49 -33.38
C ASP A 140 -19.75 -5.53 -33.44
N SER A 141 -18.65 -5.23 -34.16
CA SER A 141 -17.47 -6.08 -34.06
C SER A 141 -16.86 -6.00 -32.65
N PRO A 142 -16.32 -7.11 -32.12
CA PRO A 142 -15.69 -7.07 -30.79
C PRO A 142 -14.61 -6.00 -30.65
N ALA A 143 -13.86 -5.72 -31.72
CA ALA A 143 -12.86 -4.66 -31.77
C ALA A 143 -13.50 -3.25 -31.64
N ALA A 144 -14.61 -2.99 -32.33
CA ALA A 144 -15.33 -1.71 -32.24
C ALA A 144 -15.95 -1.50 -30.85
N ILE A 145 -16.51 -2.56 -30.26
CA ILE A 145 -17.04 -2.58 -28.89
C ILE A 145 -15.92 -2.26 -27.90
N GLY A 146 -14.79 -2.96 -27.97
CA GLY A 146 -13.62 -2.69 -27.11
C GLY A 146 -13.10 -1.27 -27.25
N ASN A 147 -13.02 -0.73 -28.47
CA ASN A 147 -12.63 0.67 -28.70
C ASN A 147 -13.61 1.67 -28.07
N ARG A 148 -14.94 1.43 -28.17
CA ARG A 148 -15.96 2.30 -27.53
C ARG A 148 -15.79 2.31 -26.01
N ILE A 149 -15.65 1.14 -25.42
CA ILE A 149 -15.48 0.98 -23.97
C ILE A 149 -14.18 1.67 -23.52
N GLY A 150 -13.05 1.41 -24.18
CA GLY A 150 -11.78 2.05 -23.86
C GLY A 150 -11.84 3.59 -23.98
N GLN A 151 -12.49 4.12 -25.03
CA GLN A 151 -12.68 5.56 -25.19
C GLN A 151 -13.61 6.15 -24.12
N ALA A 152 -14.66 5.44 -23.72
CA ALA A 152 -15.56 5.89 -22.65
C ALA A 152 -14.82 5.97 -21.30
N VAL A 153 -13.98 4.97 -20.99
CA VAL A 153 -13.13 4.99 -19.77
C VAL A 153 -12.10 6.13 -19.84
N VAL A 154 -11.50 6.40 -20.99
CA VAL A 154 -10.61 7.56 -21.17
C VAL A 154 -11.38 8.85 -20.93
N ALA A 155 -12.55 9.01 -21.55
CA ALA A 155 -13.38 10.20 -21.39
C ALA A 155 -13.85 10.40 -19.93
N PHE A 156 -14.27 9.33 -19.24
CA PHE A 156 -14.59 9.37 -17.82
C PHE A 156 -13.38 9.91 -17.02
N GLY A 157 -12.19 9.37 -17.27
CA GLY A 157 -11.00 9.80 -16.56
C GLY A 157 -10.55 11.24 -16.87
N LEU A 158 -10.83 11.77 -18.05
CA LEU A 158 -10.57 13.19 -18.34
C LEU A 158 -11.52 14.14 -17.59
N ALA A 159 -12.65 13.65 -17.11
CA ALA A 159 -13.66 14.39 -16.37
C ALA A 159 -13.73 14.07 -14.86
N ASP A 160 -12.89 13.18 -14.35
CA ASP A 160 -12.95 12.64 -12.98
C ASP A 160 -12.32 13.52 -11.91
N GLU A 161 -12.00 14.77 -12.19
CA GLU A 161 -11.37 15.74 -11.28
C GLU A 161 -9.88 15.45 -10.93
N SER A 162 -9.25 14.41 -11.48
CA SER A 162 -7.82 14.13 -11.24
C SER A 162 -6.87 15.17 -11.85
N ASN A 163 -7.36 16.04 -12.71
CA ASN A 163 -6.57 17.01 -13.47
C ASN A 163 -5.50 16.35 -14.38
N GLN A 164 -5.85 15.23 -15.03
CA GLN A 164 -4.92 14.53 -15.93
C GLN A 164 -4.36 15.44 -17.01
N GLN A 165 -5.18 16.27 -17.65
CA GLN A 165 -4.75 17.20 -18.70
C GLN A 165 -3.79 18.29 -18.19
N GLY A 166 -3.85 18.62 -16.89
CA GLY A 166 -2.91 19.49 -16.20
C GLY A 166 -1.72 18.75 -15.57
N GLY A 167 -1.46 17.52 -15.98
CA GLY A 167 -0.36 16.70 -15.45
C GLY A 167 -0.55 16.30 -13.99
N TYR A 168 -1.79 16.24 -13.51
CA TYR A 168 -2.16 15.97 -12.11
C TYR A 168 -1.67 17.02 -11.10
N ALA A 169 -1.37 18.24 -11.58
CA ALA A 169 -0.95 19.34 -10.71
C ALA A 169 -2.11 19.77 -9.78
N ASN A 170 -1.75 20.15 -8.55
CA ASN A 170 -2.69 20.79 -7.64
C ASN A 170 -3.16 22.13 -8.21
N ARG A 171 -4.43 22.49 -7.99
CA ARG A 171 -5.05 23.73 -8.48
C ARG A 171 -5.00 24.84 -7.44
N VAL A 172 -5.13 24.47 -6.15
CA VAL A 172 -5.30 25.44 -5.04
C VAL A 172 -4.38 25.20 -3.85
N TYR A 173 -3.88 23.97 -3.68
CA TYR A 173 -3.03 23.65 -2.54
C TYR A 173 -1.68 24.37 -2.62
N GLN A 174 -1.28 24.99 -1.49
CA GLN A 174 0.06 25.53 -1.28
C GLN A 174 0.53 25.12 0.13
N PRO A 175 1.80 24.69 0.30
CA PRO A 175 2.33 24.35 1.61
C PRO A 175 2.45 25.60 2.50
N VAL A 176 2.16 25.44 3.78
CA VAL A 176 2.33 26.51 4.79
C VAL A 176 3.81 26.77 5.06
N ASN A 177 4.61 25.71 5.12
CA ASN A 177 6.02 25.79 5.45
C ASN A 177 6.89 26.02 4.20
N PRO A 178 7.93 26.86 4.28
CA PRO A 178 8.99 26.85 3.31
C PRO A 178 9.75 25.51 3.34
N PRO A 179 10.44 25.12 2.27
CA PRO A 179 11.14 23.83 2.23
C PRO A 179 12.19 23.68 3.33
N LEU A 180 12.24 22.49 3.96
CA LEU A 180 13.32 22.11 4.86
C LEU A 180 14.61 21.90 4.05
N ILE A 181 15.67 22.61 4.42
CA ILE A 181 17.00 22.40 3.85
C ILE A 181 17.66 21.23 4.59
N VAL A 182 17.53 20.04 4.01
CA VAL A 182 17.92 18.79 4.68
C VAL A 182 19.42 18.74 5.01
N ALA A 183 20.25 19.44 4.25
CA ALA A 183 21.70 19.54 4.50
C ALA A 183 22.07 20.36 5.77
N LEU A 184 21.13 21.16 6.30
CA LEU A 184 21.35 21.96 7.52
C LEU A 184 20.82 21.24 8.76
N PRO A 185 21.37 21.53 9.96
CA PRO A 185 20.85 21.00 11.21
C PRO A 185 19.49 21.63 11.56
N GLY A 186 18.66 20.86 12.28
CA GLY A 186 17.38 21.31 12.80
C GLY A 186 16.34 21.64 11.73
N ASN A 187 15.41 22.52 12.07
CA ASN A 187 14.32 22.97 11.20
C ASN A 187 13.89 24.41 11.58
N ALA A 188 14.80 25.33 11.51
CA ALA A 188 14.54 26.74 11.88
C ALA A 188 13.56 27.46 10.93
N GLN A 189 13.32 26.90 9.74
CA GLN A 189 12.44 27.47 8.72
C GLN A 189 10.95 27.14 8.92
N ALA A 190 10.61 26.16 9.80
CA ALA A 190 9.24 25.77 10.02
C ALA A 190 8.41 26.94 10.57
N VAL A 191 7.33 27.29 9.89
CA VAL A 191 6.31 28.26 10.34
C VAL A 191 5.30 27.55 11.24
N ASP A 192 4.90 26.35 10.89
CA ASP A 192 4.05 25.46 11.69
C ASP A 192 4.55 24.02 11.52
N VAL A 193 5.23 23.50 12.55
CA VAL A 193 5.83 22.15 12.53
C VAL A 193 4.80 21.02 12.43
N ARG A 194 3.53 21.29 12.72
CA ARG A 194 2.43 20.33 12.60
C ARG A 194 2.02 20.10 11.15
N ARG A 195 2.35 21.05 10.27
CA ARG A 195 1.96 21.06 8.86
C ARG A 195 3.05 20.50 7.96
N TYR A 196 2.63 19.92 6.83
CA TYR A 196 3.56 19.40 5.83
C TYR A 196 4.59 20.44 5.41
N GLN A 197 5.80 19.96 5.22
CA GLN A 197 6.92 20.77 4.78
C GLN A 197 7.61 20.08 3.59
N PRO A 198 7.72 20.74 2.42
CA PRO A 198 8.54 20.25 1.32
C PRO A 198 10.02 20.09 1.74
N LEU A 199 10.77 19.25 1.05
CA LEU A 199 12.21 19.10 1.25
C LEU A 199 12.99 19.73 0.10
N THR A 200 14.11 20.37 0.42
CA THR A 200 15.11 20.80 -0.55
C THR A 200 16.28 19.83 -0.54
N LEU A 201 16.47 19.10 -1.64
CA LEU A 201 17.57 18.17 -1.86
C LEU A 201 18.43 18.68 -3.01
N THR A 202 19.72 18.37 -2.99
CA THR A 202 20.64 18.71 -4.09
C THR A 202 20.24 18.00 -5.38
N TYR A 203 19.73 16.79 -5.25
CA TYR A 203 19.23 15.98 -6.36
C TYR A 203 18.03 15.19 -5.86
N PHE A 204 16.92 15.30 -6.55
CA PHE A 204 15.69 14.62 -6.19
C PHE A 204 15.28 13.64 -7.28
N VAL A 205 14.95 12.41 -6.89
CA VAL A 205 14.31 11.42 -7.75
C VAL A 205 13.02 10.97 -7.12
N ASP A 206 12.04 10.59 -7.92
CA ASP A 206 10.79 10.05 -7.41
C ASP A 206 10.95 8.61 -6.89
N GLN A 207 9.87 8.02 -6.43
CA GLN A 207 9.84 6.66 -5.88
C GLN A 207 10.34 5.64 -6.91
N ASN A 208 10.05 5.81 -8.18
CA ASN A 208 10.48 4.92 -9.27
C ASN A 208 11.88 5.23 -9.81
N GLY A 209 12.57 6.22 -9.25
CA GLY A 209 13.96 6.54 -9.61
C GLY A 209 14.11 7.56 -10.75
N PHE A 210 13.03 8.24 -11.14
CA PHE A 210 13.10 9.28 -12.17
C PHE A 210 13.43 10.65 -11.58
N PRO A 211 14.34 11.42 -12.21
CA PRO A 211 14.66 12.78 -11.76
C PRO A 211 13.43 13.69 -11.77
N ILE A 212 13.23 14.44 -10.67
CA ILE A 212 12.19 15.45 -10.57
C ILE A 212 12.81 16.82 -10.85
N PRO A 213 12.39 17.51 -11.92
CA PRO A 213 12.89 18.85 -12.24
C PRO A 213 12.55 19.87 -11.15
N GLY A 214 13.43 20.84 -10.92
CA GLY A 214 13.15 21.99 -10.07
C GLY A 214 13.64 21.89 -8.60
N GLY A 215 14.28 20.79 -8.22
CA GLY A 215 14.98 20.67 -6.93
C GLY A 215 14.09 20.36 -5.71
N PHE A 216 12.78 20.57 -5.79
CA PHE A 216 11.84 20.12 -4.76
C PHE A 216 10.51 19.69 -5.41
N PRO A 217 10.00 18.50 -5.06
CA PRO A 217 8.76 18.03 -5.63
C PRO A 217 7.58 18.79 -5.04
N PRO A 218 6.57 19.11 -5.84
CA PRO A 218 5.30 19.61 -5.33
C PRO A 218 4.61 18.50 -4.50
N PHE A 219 3.70 18.90 -3.62
CA PHE A 219 2.81 17.94 -2.96
C PHE A 219 2.04 17.14 -4.01
N LEU A 220 2.19 15.81 -4.00
CA LEU A 220 1.48 14.95 -4.93
C LEU A 220 0.03 14.77 -4.52
N SER A 221 -0.91 15.18 -5.41
CA SER A 221 -2.33 14.85 -5.31
C SER A 221 -3.03 15.40 -4.05
N ALA A 222 -2.70 16.62 -3.61
CA ALA A 222 -3.31 17.21 -2.40
C ALA A 222 -4.84 17.31 -2.49
N GLU A 223 -5.40 17.43 -3.70
CA GLU A 223 -6.84 17.62 -3.95
C GLU A 223 -7.56 16.34 -4.39
N TRP A 224 -6.91 15.17 -4.18
CA TRP A 224 -7.39 13.88 -4.70
C TRP A 224 -8.71 13.41 -4.09
N GLY A 225 -9.12 13.94 -2.94
CA GLY A 225 -10.44 13.69 -2.35
C GLY A 225 -11.62 14.08 -3.24
N LYS A 226 -11.37 14.87 -4.30
CA LYS A 226 -12.41 15.26 -5.28
C LYS A 226 -12.48 14.33 -6.49
N VAL A 227 -11.54 13.42 -6.64
CA VAL A 227 -11.55 12.48 -7.77
C VAL A 227 -12.75 11.55 -7.66
N SER A 228 -13.44 11.33 -8.79
CA SER A 228 -14.63 10.49 -8.86
C SER A 228 -14.33 9.06 -8.40
N PRO A 229 -14.94 8.58 -7.31
CA PRO A 229 -14.65 7.26 -6.76
C PRO A 229 -15.38 6.13 -7.50
N PHE A 230 -15.06 4.89 -7.13
CA PHE A 230 -15.77 3.69 -7.58
C PHE A 230 -17.04 3.42 -6.76
N ALA A 231 -16.88 3.19 -5.46
CA ALA A 231 -17.96 2.77 -4.57
C ALA A 231 -18.29 3.77 -3.45
N LEU A 232 -17.39 4.73 -3.18
CA LEU A 232 -17.65 5.75 -2.17
C LEU A 232 -18.80 6.65 -2.57
N THR A 233 -19.60 7.05 -1.58
CA THR A 233 -20.81 7.85 -1.78
C THR A 233 -20.74 9.18 -1.02
N ALA A 234 -21.71 10.05 -1.26
CA ALA A 234 -21.83 11.29 -0.49
C ALA A 234 -22.07 11.06 1.01
N ALA A 235 -22.59 9.88 1.40
CA ALA A 235 -22.82 9.52 2.79
C ALA A 235 -21.50 9.21 3.55
N ASP A 236 -20.46 8.79 2.82
CA ASP A 236 -19.15 8.46 3.38
C ASP A 236 -18.26 9.71 3.53
N ARG A 237 -18.72 10.87 3.05
CA ARG A 237 -17.94 12.08 2.86
C ARG A 237 -18.20 13.13 3.92
N THR A 238 -17.13 13.62 4.53
CA THR A 238 -17.13 14.90 5.27
C THR A 238 -16.62 16.01 4.34
N GLU A 239 -17.34 17.13 4.30
CA GLU A 239 -16.94 18.29 3.53
C GLU A 239 -16.41 19.37 4.46
N PHE A 240 -15.21 19.84 4.19
CA PHE A 240 -14.54 20.91 4.90
C PHE A 240 -14.32 22.12 3.97
N VAL A 241 -14.13 23.30 4.56
CA VAL A 241 -13.82 24.52 3.80
C VAL A 241 -12.54 25.16 4.34
N ARG A 242 -11.57 25.42 3.47
CA ARG A 242 -10.35 26.17 3.77
C ARG A 242 -10.12 27.23 2.70
N ASN A 243 -10.02 28.50 3.12
CA ASN A 243 -9.81 29.64 2.23
C ASN A 243 -10.85 29.72 1.09
N GLY A 244 -12.12 29.45 1.40
CA GLY A 244 -13.23 29.47 0.44
C GLY A 244 -13.27 28.27 -0.53
N THR A 245 -12.35 27.33 -0.40
CA THR A 245 -12.30 26.10 -1.20
C THR A 245 -12.81 24.91 -0.39
N SER A 246 -13.69 24.12 -0.98
CA SER A 246 -14.23 22.90 -0.41
C SER A 246 -13.18 21.76 -0.53
N TRP A 247 -13.07 20.96 0.51
CA TRP A 247 -12.22 19.76 0.60
C TRP A 247 -13.06 18.57 1.01
N TRP A 248 -12.87 17.45 0.35
CA TRP A 248 -13.64 16.22 0.60
C TRP A 248 -12.76 15.16 1.25
N VAL A 249 -13.23 14.63 2.36
CA VAL A 249 -12.58 13.54 3.11
C VAL A 249 -13.57 12.41 3.27
N TYR A 250 -13.32 11.29 2.62
CA TYR A 250 -14.14 10.09 2.75
C TYR A 250 -13.63 9.24 3.90
N HIS A 251 -14.55 8.65 4.66
CA HIS A 251 -14.23 7.85 5.84
C HIS A 251 -13.26 8.56 6.79
N ASP A 252 -13.54 9.83 7.06
CA ASP A 252 -12.69 10.68 7.89
C ASP A 252 -12.36 9.99 9.23
N PRO A 253 -11.08 9.69 9.52
CA PRO A 253 -10.68 9.06 10.77
C PRO A 253 -10.61 10.05 11.94
N GLY A 254 -10.92 11.32 11.71
CA GLY A 254 -10.75 12.43 12.63
C GLY A 254 -9.38 13.12 12.53
N PRO A 255 -9.18 14.22 13.27
CA PRO A 255 -7.93 14.98 13.20
C PRO A 255 -6.75 14.21 13.78
N PRO A 256 -5.52 14.40 13.22
CA PRO A 256 -4.30 13.89 13.83
C PRO A 256 -4.07 14.54 15.21
N PRO A 257 -3.23 13.92 16.07
CA PRO A 257 -2.74 14.60 17.27
C PRO A 257 -1.88 15.81 16.88
N GLU A 258 -1.84 16.82 17.71
CA GLU A 258 -1.10 18.06 17.44
C GLU A 258 -0.24 18.48 18.63
N LEU A 259 1.00 18.93 18.35
CA LEU A 259 1.91 19.48 19.33
C LEU A 259 1.27 20.70 20.02
N ASN A 260 1.38 20.74 21.36
CA ASN A 260 0.82 21.80 22.22
C ASN A 260 -0.70 22.02 22.07
N ALA A 261 -1.40 21.00 21.60
CA ALA A 261 -2.85 21.04 21.40
C ALA A 261 -3.49 19.68 21.76
N ALA A 262 -4.63 19.37 21.20
CA ALA A 262 -5.28 18.08 21.44
C ALA A 262 -4.39 16.92 20.98
N GLY A 263 -4.08 15.99 21.90
CA GLY A 263 -3.24 14.83 21.60
C GLY A 263 -1.72 15.10 21.64
N ASP A 264 -1.26 16.17 22.28
CA ASP A 264 0.19 16.51 22.38
C ASP A 264 1.05 15.31 22.82
N ALA A 265 0.64 14.59 23.85
CA ALA A 265 1.37 13.41 24.31
C ALA A 265 1.46 12.33 23.24
N LEU A 266 0.39 12.10 22.48
CA LEU A 266 0.34 11.11 21.39
C LEU A 266 1.21 11.55 20.20
N TRP A 267 1.23 12.87 19.90
CA TRP A 267 2.07 13.41 18.83
C TRP A 267 3.55 13.22 19.13
N ARG A 268 3.99 13.53 20.39
CA ARG A 268 5.38 13.33 20.84
C ARG A 268 5.75 11.87 20.85
N TRP A 269 4.97 11.03 21.54
CA TRP A 269 5.17 9.59 21.62
C TRP A 269 5.37 8.98 20.24
N GLY A 270 4.54 9.34 19.26
CA GLY A 270 4.65 8.78 17.91
C GLY A 270 5.97 9.11 17.22
N HIS A 271 6.48 10.34 17.36
CA HIS A 271 7.76 10.72 16.77
C HIS A 271 8.95 10.13 17.53
N GLU A 272 8.85 10.04 18.86
CA GLU A 272 9.85 9.43 19.74
C GLU A 272 9.98 7.93 19.49
N MET A 273 8.87 7.23 19.21
CA MET A 273 8.88 5.83 18.82
C MET A 273 9.59 5.64 17.48
N VAL A 274 9.40 6.53 16.50
CA VAL A 274 10.14 6.49 15.22
C VAL A 274 11.64 6.61 15.45
N VAL A 275 12.08 7.48 16.35
CA VAL A 275 13.50 7.60 16.75
C VAL A 275 13.97 6.31 17.40
N THR A 276 13.22 5.79 18.37
CA THR A 276 13.57 4.53 19.08
C THR A 276 13.71 3.37 18.10
N TRP A 277 12.76 3.21 17.18
CA TRP A 277 12.81 2.11 16.20
C TRP A 277 13.93 2.28 15.17
N SER A 278 14.39 3.49 14.92
CA SER A 278 15.59 3.70 14.10
C SER A 278 16.85 3.10 14.73
N SER A 279 16.88 2.90 16.05
CA SER A 279 17.97 2.19 16.74
C SER A 279 17.99 0.67 16.49
N HIS A 280 16.93 0.11 15.92
CA HIS A 280 16.84 -1.33 15.61
C HIS A 280 17.49 -1.71 14.28
N LEU A 281 17.92 -0.75 13.48
CA LEU A 281 18.39 -0.96 12.09
C LEU A 281 19.84 -1.49 12.00
N ASP A 282 20.47 -1.83 13.13
CA ASP A 282 21.82 -2.37 13.16
C ASP A 282 21.83 -3.90 13.30
N PRO A 283 22.30 -4.65 12.29
CA PRO A 283 22.43 -6.09 12.41
C PRO A 283 23.54 -6.53 13.40
N ALA A 284 24.34 -5.60 13.92
CA ALA A 284 25.38 -5.84 14.92
C ALA A 284 24.89 -5.71 16.37
N ASP A 285 23.63 -5.32 16.61
CA ASP A 285 23.03 -5.19 17.95
C ASP A 285 22.90 -6.55 18.69
N GLY A 286 23.02 -7.66 17.97
CA GLY A 286 22.95 -9.01 18.51
C GLY A 286 21.54 -9.50 18.83
N VAL A 287 20.50 -8.71 18.60
CA VAL A 287 19.10 -9.08 18.82
C VAL A 287 18.63 -10.01 17.71
N VAL A 288 18.08 -11.16 18.08
CA VAL A 288 17.56 -12.17 17.15
C VAL A 288 16.08 -12.38 17.40
N TRP A 289 15.29 -12.33 16.33
CA TRP A 289 13.86 -12.59 16.35
C TRP A 289 13.50 -13.84 15.56
N ASP A 290 12.50 -14.57 16.01
CA ASP A 290 11.81 -15.54 15.16
C ASP A 290 10.76 -14.80 14.34
N ILE A 291 11.00 -14.66 13.04
CA ILE A 291 10.11 -13.94 12.12
C ILE A 291 9.13 -14.87 11.39
N SER A 292 9.03 -16.13 11.82
CA SER A 292 8.06 -17.05 11.25
C SER A 292 6.61 -16.65 11.57
N PRO A 293 5.63 -17.07 10.77
CA PRO A 293 4.22 -16.87 11.11
C PRO A 293 3.79 -17.53 12.42
N GLY A 294 4.60 -18.44 12.98
CA GLY A 294 4.38 -19.03 14.30
C GLY A 294 4.68 -18.09 15.47
N ALA A 295 5.47 -17.05 15.24
CA ALA A 295 5.89 -16.10 16.26
C ALA A 295 5.40 -14.66 16.00
N MET A 296 5.14 -14.30 14.73
CA MET A 296 4.71 -12.95 14.32
C MET A 296 3.38 -12.99 13.56
N GLY A 297 2.70 -11.85 13.53
CA GLY A 297 1.40 -11.70 12.90
C GLY A 297 0.25 -12.11 13.82
N ASN A 298 -0.94 -12.32 13.24
CA ASN A 298 -2.18 -12.56 13.99
C ASN A 298 -2.46 -11.43 14.99
N SER A 299 -2.13 -10.20 14.62
CA SER A 299 -2.39 -9.02 15.44
C SER A 299 -3.87 -8.63 15.40
N SER A 300 -4.30 -7.88 16.41
CA SER A 300 -5.65 -7.34 16.49
C SER A 300 -5.57 -5.83 16.72
N PRO A 301 -5.36 -5.04 15.67
CA PRO A 301 -5.30 -3.60 15.80
C PRO A 301 -6.64 -3.05 16.31
N PRO A 302 -6.64 -2.07 17.21
CA PRO A 302 -7.87 -1.48 17.73
C PRO A 302 -8.66 -0.81 16.59
N LEU A 303 -9.98 -1.02 16.59
CA LEU A 303 -10.88 -0.45 15.57
C LEU A 303 -11.21 1.01 15.83
N THR A 304 -11.06 1.48 17.06
CA THR A 304 -11.29 2.86 17.51
C THR A 304 -10.49 3.14 18.78
N GLY A 305 -10.31 4.41 19.12
CA GLY A 305 -9.78 4.83 20.41
C GLY A 305 -8.26 4.75 20.55
N ASP A 306 -7.81 4.43 21.76
CA ASP A 306 -6.38 4.39 22.09
C ASP A 306 -5.70 3.16 21.47
N TYR A 307 -4.57 3.41 20.82
CA TYR A 307 -3.74 2.39 20.15
C TYR A 307 -2.28 2.40 20.64
N THR A 308 -1.96 3.15 21.68
CA THR A 308 -0.58 3.22 22.21
C THR A 308 -0.08 1.86 22.69
N GLY A 309 -0.95 1.03 23.27
CA GLY A 309 -0.63 -0.34 23.68
C GLY A 309 -0.56 -1.37 22.56
N PHE A 310 -0.73 -0.98 21.29
CA PHE A 310 -0.65 -1.90 20.16
C PHE A 310 0.78 -2.18 19.71
N TYR A 311 1.72 -1.32 20.02
CA TYR A 311 3.13 -1.43 19.63
C TYR A 311 4.01 -1.71 20.84
N ASP A 312 5.15 -2.38 20.61
CA ASP A 312 6.24 -2.39 21.60
C ASP A 312 7.19 -1.21 21.29
N ASP A 313 7.10 -0.17 22.11
CA ASP A 313 7.82 1.09 21.92
C ASP A 313 9.34 0.90 21.89
N LEU A 314 9.87 -0.02 22.70
CA LEU A 314 11.31 -0.20 22.90
C LEU A 314 11.89 -1.36 22.10
N GLN A 315 11.15 -2.44 21.89
CA GLN A 315 11.66 -3.60 21.16
C GLN A 315 11.27 -3.58 19.69
N GLY A 316 10.19 -2.89 19.33
CA GLY A 316 9.65 -2.87 17.98
C GLY A 316 8.64 -3.99 17.71
N GLY A 317 7.83 -3.79 16.69
CA GLY A 317 6.74 -4.71 16.35
C GLY A 317 5.42 -4.35 16.99
N ASP A 318 4.44 -5.23 16.83
CA ASP A 318 3.10 -5.08 17.35
C ASP A 318 2.73 -6.23 18.34
N THR A 319 1.51 -6.20 18.85
CA THR A 319 1.00 -7.20 19.81
C THR A 319 0.67 -8.56 19.19
N GLY A 320 1.03 -8.82 17.95
CA GLY A 320 0.82 -10.09 17.26
C GLY A 320 1.55 -11.24 17.97
N THR A 321 0.86 -12.37 18.15
CA THR A 321 1.36 -13.55 18.86
C THR A 321 1.62 -14.74 17.93
N GLY A 322 1.49 -14.54 16.62
CA GLY A 322 1.64 -15.57 15.61
C GLY A 322 0.44 -16.52 15.50
N HIS A 323 0.60 -17.49 14.63
CA HIS A 323 -0.39 -18.54 14.36
C HIS A 323 0.14 -19.89 14.86
N PRO A 324 -0.55 -20.60 15.74
CA PRO A 324 -0.02 -21.84 16.36
C PRO A 324 0.20 -22.95 15.33
N VAL A 325 -0.61 -23.00 14.27
CA VAL A 325 -0.52 -24.01 13.21
C VAL A 325 -0.91 -23.41 11.86
N ASN A 326 -0.32 -23.94 10.79
CA ASN A 326 -0.78 -23.72 9.43
C ASN A 326 -2.07 -24.52 9.21
N PRO A 327 -3.21 -23.89 8.89
CA PRO A 327 -4.52 -24.57 8.81
C PRO A 327 -4.62 -25.58 7.66
N PHE A 328 -3.77 -25.45 6.62
CA PHE A 328 -3.79 -26.37 5.48
C PHE A 328 -2.96 -27.64 5.72
N THR A 329 -1.91 -27.54 6.55
CA THR A 329 -1.04 -28.69 6.83
C THR A 329 -1.28 -29.30 8.21
N GLY A 330 -1.95 -28.58 9.12
CA GLY A 330 -2.14 -28.93 10.53
C GLY A 330 -0.84 -28.95 11.34
N LYS A 331 0.26 -28.41 10.81
CA LYS A 331 1.57 -28.39 11.48
C LYS A 331 1.94 -26.99 11.93
N PRO A 332 2.73 -26.86 13.02
CA PRO A 332 3.33 -25.56 13.37
C PRO A 332 4.18 -25.02 12.23
N TYR A 333 4.28 -23.68 12.14
CA TYR A 333 5.26 -23.03 11.26
C TYR A 333 6.68 -23.27 11.77
N ALA A 334 7.62 -23.50 10.87
CA ALA A 334 9.02 -23.67 11.25
C ALA A 334 9.61 -22.34 11.72
N PRO A 335 10.29 -22.29 12.87
CA PRO A 335 10.96 -21.08 13.34
C PRO A 335 11.96 -20.55 12.32
N GLN A 336 12.06 -19.23 12.22
CA GLN A 336 13.00 -18.54 11.36
C GLN A 336 13.75 -17.46 12.14
N PRO A 337 14.81 -17.82 12.88
CA PRO A 337 15.61 -16.86 13.63
C PRO A 337 16.46 -16.00 12.69
N VAL A 338 16.28 -14.67 12.75
CA VAL A 338 17.06 -13.68 12.02
C VAL A 338 17.42 -12.51 12.92
N LYS A 339 18.47 -11.78 12.57
CA LYS A 339 18.81 -10.54 13.27
C LYS A 339 17.73 -9.50 13.06
N ARG A 340 17.29 -8.85 14.16
CA ARG A 340 16.27 -7.78 14.11
C ARG A 340 16.66 -6.69 13.11
N GLY A 341 17.91 -6.23 13.10
CA GLY A 341 18.37 -5.20 12.18
C GLY A 341 18.35 -5.62 10.70
N ASP A 342 18.54 -6.90 10.39
CA ASP A 342 18.34 -7.39 9.02
C ASP A 342 16.86 -7.44 8.64
N TYR A 343 16.00 -7.95 9.54
CA TYR A 343 14.55 -8.01 9.32
C TYR A 343 13.95 -6.63 9.11
N SER A 344 14.22 -5.68 10.01
CA SER A 344 13.64 -4.34 9.95
C SER A 344 14.04 -3.57 8.69
N ARG A 345 15.32 -3.70 8.26
CA ARG A 345 15.80 -3.09 7.01
C ARG A 345 15.17 -3.75 5.77
N VAL A 346 15.14 -5.08 5.72
CA VAL A 346 14.47 -5.81 4.63
C VAL A 346 13.00 -5.44 4.56
N LEU A 347 12.31 -5.40 5.70
CA LEU A 347 10.89 -5.03 5.75
C LEU A 347 10.68 -3.59 5.24
N ALA A 348 11.51 -2.65 5.70
CA ALA A 348 11.42 -1.25 5.28
C ALA A 348 11.62 -1.10 3.76
N GLU A 349 12.58 -1.82 3.16
CA GLU A 349 12.85 -1.72 1.72
C GLU A 349 11.88 -2.53 0.86
N PHE A 350 11.39 -3.69 1.33
CA PHE A 350 10.41 -4.49 0.61
C PHE A 350 9.11 -3.70 0.38
N TRP A 351 8.62 -3.04 1.41
CA TRP A 351 7.41 -2.24 1.34
C TRP A 351 7.68 -0.75 1.00
N ALA A 352 8.92 -0.36 0.69
CA ALA A 352 9.21 1.00 0.24
C ALA A 352 8.66 1.29 -1.15
N ASP A 353 8.46 0.24 -1.94
CA ASP A 353 8.07 0.34 -3.34
C ASP A 353 9.01 1.28 -4.12
N GLY A 354 10.30 0.99 -4.02
CA GLY A 354 11.39 1.76 -4.65
C GLY A 354 11.47 1.60 -6.16
N PRO A 355 12.60 1.91 -6.80
CA PRO A 355 12.76 1.80 -8.25
C PRO A 355 12.42 0.42 -8.78
N ASN A 356 11.74 0.38 -9.92
CA ASN A 356 11.18 -0.81 -10.56
C ASN A 356 10.04 -1.49 -9.78
N SER A 357 9.43 -0.77 -8.83
CA SER A 357 8.21 -1.21 -8.16
C SER A 357 6.96 -0.68 -8.87
N GLU A 358 5.88 -1.41 -8.71
CA GLU A 358 4.55 -1.07 -9.18
C GLU A 358 3.78 -0.10 -8.28
N THR A 359 4.46 0.54 -7.31
CA THR A 359 3.89 1.38 -6.23
C THR A 359 2.88 0.63 -5.35
N PRO A 360 2.50 1.14 -4.15
CA PRO A 360 1.70 0.37 -3.19
C PRO A 360 0.42 -0.27 -3.75
N PRO A 361 -0.40 0.41 -4.55
CA PRO A 361 -1.61 -0.21 -5.08
C PRO A 361 -1.31 -1.35 -6.08
N GLY A 362 -0.26 -1.21 -6.90
CA GLY A 362 0.15 -2.24 -7.86
C GLY A 362 0.82 -3.43 -7.18
N HIS A 363 1.53 -3.22 -6.07
CA HIS A 363 2.13 -4.30 -5.28
C HIS A 363 1.06 -5.32 -4.85
N TRP A 364 -0.14 -4.87 -4.47
CA TRP A 364 -1.23 -5.78 -4.12
C TRP A 364 -1.82 -6.53 -5.31
N PHE A 365 -1.72 -6.00 -6.53
CA PHE A 365 -2.01 -6.79 -7.73
C PHE A 365 -0.95 -7.88 -7.94
N SER A 366 0.33 -7.61 -7.69
CA SER A 366 1.39 -8.63 -7.73
C SER A 366 1.16 -9.71 -6.67
N ILE A 367 0.73 -9.34 -5.46
CA ILE A 367 0.35 -10.30 -4.40
C ILE A 367 -0.89 -11.11 -4.78
N LEU A 368 -1.91 -10.50 -5.40
CA LEU A 368 -3.07 -11.21 -5.94
C LEU A 368 -2.63 -12.23 -6.99
N HIS A 369 -1.76 -11.83 -7.91
CA HIS A 369 -1.21 -12.75 -8.91
C HIS A 369 -0.45 -13.93 -8.27
N TYR A 370 0.39 -13.65 -7.28
CA TYR A 370 1.09 -14.69 -6.52
C TYR A 370 0.12 -15.68 -5.87
N ALA A 371 -0.95 -15.17 -5.25
CA ALA A 371 -1.98 -16.03 -4.65
C ALA A 371 -2.76 -16.84 -5.69
N MET A 372 -3.12 -16.24 -6.82
CA MET A 372 -3.87 -16.92 -7.90
C MET A 372 -3.04 -17.99 -8.61
N ASP A 373 -1.73 -17.78 -8.75
CA ASP A 373 -0.81 -18.73 -9.40
C ASP A 373 -0.43 -19.90 -8.49
N HIS A 374 -0.78 -19.85 -7.20
CA HIS A 374 -0.44 -20.92 -6.26
C HIS A 374 -1.23 -22.21 -6.57
N PRO A 375 -0.59 -23.42 -6.56
CA PRO A 375 -1.25 -24.68 -6.92
C PRO A 375 -2.49 -25.04 -6.09
N GLN A 376 -2.62 -24.51 -4.87
CA GLN A 376 -3.77 -24.73 -4.00
C GLN A 376 -4.82 -23.61 -4.10
N SER A 377 -4.61 -22.65 -4.98
CA SER A 377 -5.63 -21.63 -5.26
C SER A 377 -6.79 -22.24 -6.06
N THR A 378 -8.00 -21.80 -5.75
CA THR A 378 -9.20 -22.15 -6.54
C THR A 378 -9.83 -20.86 -7.07
N ARG A 379 -10.38 -20.90 -8.28
CA ARG A 379 -11.08 -19.76 -8.88
C ARG A 379 -12.55 -19.75 -8.47
N ARG A 380 -12.81 -19.78 -7.16
CA ARG A 380 -14.15 -19.72 -6.56
C ARG A 380 -14.33 -18.41 -5.83
N LEU A 381 -15.31 -17.62 -6.21
CA LEU A 381 -15.60 -16.35 -5.53
C LEU A 381 -16.08 -16.64 -4.11
N GLY A 382 -15.40 -16.02 -3.12
CA GLY A 382 -15.67 -16.30 -1.71
C GLY A 382 -15.32 -17.73 -1.28
N GLY A 383 -14.54 -18.46 -2.07
CA GLY A 383 -14.19 -19.86 -1.81
C GLY A 383 -15.33 -20.85 -2.03
N LEU A 384 -16.48 -20.41 -2.52
CA LEU A 384 -17.72 -21.16 -2.66
C LEU A 384 -18.19 -21.27 -4.11
N GLY A 385 -19.19 -22.11 -4.37
CA GLY A 385 -19.80 -22.28 -5.68
C GLY A 385 -18.89 -22.97 -6.73
N PRO A 386 -19.23 -22.89 -8.02
CA PRO A 386 -18.46 -23.52 -9.09
C PRO A 386 -17.11 -22.81 -9.29
N GLU A 387 -16.12 -23.52 -9.76
CA GLU A 387 -14.87 -22.93 -10.22
C GLU A 387 -15.12 -22.17 -11.53
N LEU A 388 -14.75 -20.90 -11.55
CA LEU A 388 -14.94 -20.02 -12.69
C LEU A 388 -13.85 -20.24 -13.77
N ASP A 389 -14.19 -19.86 -14.99
CA ASP A 389 -13.22 -19.68 -16.05
C ASP A 389 -12.13 -18.68 -15.64
N PRO A 390 -10.85 -18.89 -16.00
CA PRO A 390 -9.77 -18.00 -15.63
C PRO A 390 -10.01 -16.53 -15.99
N LEU A 391 -10.54 -16.25 -17.18
CA LEU A 391 -10.81 -14.89 -17.63
C LEU A 391 -11.92 -14.23 -16.79
N GLU A 392 -12.98 -14.96 -16.50
CA GLU A 392 -14.08 -14.47 -15.68
C GLU A 392 -13.62 -14.14 -14.27
N TYR A 393 -12.86 -15.02 -13.63
CA TYR A 393 -12.31 -14.79 -12.30
C TYR A 393 -11.39 -13.55 -12.29
N ASP A 394 -10.49 -13.44 -13.27
CA ASP A 394 -9.51 -12.36 -13.37
C ASP A 394 -10.19 -10.99 -13.51
N VAL A 395 -11.14 -10.82 -14.43
CA VAL A 395 -11.81 -9.52 -14.63
C VAL A 395 -12.64 -9.12 -13.41
N LYS A 396 -13.25 -10.06 -12.70
CA LYS A 396 -14.01 -9.82 -11.47
C LYS A 396 -13.07 -9.44 -10.32
N ALA A 397 -11.99 -10.17 -10.13
CA ALA A 397 -10.99 -9.90 -9.09
C ALA A 397 -10.31 -8.53 -9.30
N TYR A 398 -9.94 -8.21 -10.55
CA TYR A 398 -9.30 -6.93 -10.86
C TYR A 398 -10.25 -5.75 -10.69
N LEU A 399 -11.53 -5.89 -11.04
CA LEU A 399 -12.52 -4.83 -10.78
C LEU A 399 -12.64 -4.56 -9.28
N ALA A 400 -12.76 -5.59 -8.45
CA ALA A 400 -12.88 -5.45 -7.00
C ALA A 400 -11.64 -4.83 -6.37
N LEU A 401 -10.44 -5.36 -6.71
CA LEU A 401 -9.19 -4.86 -6.15
C LEU A 401 -8.85 -3.46 -6.70
N GLY A 402 -9.03 -3.23 -7.99
CA GLY A 402 -8.78 -1.94 -8.62
C GLY A 402 -9.68 -0.83 -8.06
N GLY A 403 -10.97 -1.13 -7.89
CA GLY A 403 -11.93 -0.24 -7.23
C GLY A 403 -11.53 0.09 -5.79
N ALA A 404 -11.14 -0.92 -5.01
CA ALA A 404 -10.68 -0.73 -3.63
C ALA A 404 -9.41 0.12 -3.55
N MET A 405 -8.43 -0.11 -4.42
CA MET A 405 -7.22 0.71 -4.46
C MET A 405 -7.53 2.15 -4.84
N HIS A 406 -8.40 2.37 -5.81
CA HIS A 406 -8.81 3.70 -6.21
C HIS A 406 -9.53 4.46 -5.11
N ASP A 407 -10.54 3.86 -4.49
CA ASP A 407 -11.31 4.47 -3.39
C ASP A 407 -10.45 4.75 -2.17
N THR A 408 -9.51 3.86 -1.87
CA THR A 408 -8.53 4.08 -0.81
C THR A 408 -7.62 5.27 -1.13
N ALA A 409 -7.20 5.45 -2.39
CA ALA A 409 -6.45 6.64 -2.82
C ALA A 409 -7.27 7.93 -2.61
N VAL A 410 -8.53 7.93 -3.00
CA VAL A 410 -9.44 9.09 -2.84
C VAL A 410 -9.60 9.44 -1.37
N SER A 411 -9.86 8.45 -0.50
CA SER A 411 -10.03 8.67 0.94
C SER A 411 -8.75 9.18 1.61
N VAL A 412 -7.63 8.48 1.40
CA VAL A 412 -6.35 8.80 2.08
C VAL A 412 -5.78 10.12 1.62
N TRP A 413 -5.79 10.43 0.31
CA TRP A 413 -5.24 11.70 -0.16
C TRP A 413 -6.19 12.86 0.08
N GLY A 414 -7.50 12.64 0.16
CA GLY A 414 -8.44 13.62 0.71
C GLY A 414 -8.08 14.00 2.15
N THR A 415 -7.81 12.99 2.99
CA THR A 415 -7.34 13.16 4.37
C THR A 415 -6.01 13.92 4.43
N LYS A 416 -5.01 13.50 3.63
CA LYS A 416 -3.68 14.15 3.57
C LYS A 416 -3.76 15.62 3.13
N GLY A 417 -4.58 15.91 2.13
CA GLY A 417 -4.73 17.27 1.62
C GLY A 417 -5.45 18.19 2.60
N TRP A 418 -6.42 17.66 3.36
CA TRP A 418 -7.14 18.44 4.37
C TRP A 418 -6.31 18.66 5.61
N TYR A 419 -5.82 17.60 6.27
CA TYR A 419 -5.08 17.73 7.53
C TYR A 419 -3.65 18.22 7.34
N ASP A 420 -3.05 17.96 6.17
CA ASP A 420 -1.75 18.53 5.76
C ASP A 420 -0.64 18.33 6.82
N CYS A 421 -0.57 17.13 7.41
CA CYS A 421 0.28 16.84 8.57
C CYS A 421 1.75 16.69 8.18
N SER A 422 2.65 17.09 9.08
CA SER A 422 4.10 17.00 8.89
C SER A 422 4.62 15.57 8.78
N ARG A 423 5.84 15.43 8.28
CA ARG A 423 6.61 14.18 8.26
C ARG A 423 7.59 14.10 9.43
N PRO A 424 7.97 12.89 9.88
CA PRO A 424 8.87 12.72 11.03
C PRO A 424 10.15 13.53 10.94
N ILE A 425 10.80 13.62 9.77
CA ILE A 425 12.04 14.39 9.64
C ILE A 425 11.87 15.86 10.00
N SER A 426 10.76 16.50 9.63
CA SER A 426 10.48 17.90 9.97
C SER A 426 10.23 18.06 11.47
N ALA A 427 9.44 17.17 12.06
CA ALA A 427 9.03 17.21 13.46
C ALA A 427 10.18 16.85 14.42
N ILE A 428 10.88 15.76 14.19
CA ILE A 428 11.97 15.26 15.04
C ILE A 428 13.11 16.26 15.07
N ARG A 429 13.57 16.74 13.91
CA ARG A 429 14.64 17.72 13.84
C ARG A 429 14.28 19.03 14.55
N TRP A 430 13.03 19.46 14.39
CA TRP A 430 12.55 20.68 15.04
C TRP A 430 12.51 20.52 16.55
N MET A 431 11.92 19.44 17.09
CA MET A 431 11.89 19.20 18.53
C MET A 431 13.29 19.11 19.12
N CYS A 432 14.20 18.37 18.48
CA CYS A 432 15.59 18.28 18.94
C CYS A 432 16.31 19.64 18.93
N GLN A 433 15.97 20.53 18.00
CA GLN A 433 16.49 21.90 17.95
C GLN A 433 15.95 22.76 19.10
N GLN A 434 14.69 22.55 19.51
CA GLN A 434 14.13 23.25 20.68
C GLN A 434 14.79 22.79 21.99
N GLY A 435 15.28 21.56 22.05
CA GLY A 435 15.90 20.98 23.23
C GLY A 435 15.11 19.80 23.80
N GLN A 436 15.09 19.66 25.12
CA GLN A 436 14.36 18.59 25.81
C GLN A 436 13.15 19.13 26.59
N SER A 437 12.10 18.31 26.74
CA SER A 437 10.87 18.67 27.46
C SER A 437 10.62 17.83 28.72
N SER A 438 11.57 16.97 29.12
CA SER A 438 11.38 16.03 30.24
C SER A 438 11.61 16.66 31.61
N ASP A 439 12.61 17.53 31.76
CA ASP A 439 13.01 18.06 33.07
C ASP A 439 13.40 19.55 33.00
N PRO A 440 12.60 20.44 33.62
CA PRO A 440 12.91 21.88 33.65
C PRO A 440 14.23 22.25 34.33
N SER A 441 14.79 21.38 35.15
CA SER A 441 16.06 21.60 35.83
C SER A 441 17.29 21.31 34.97
N LEU A 442 17.11 20.58 33.86
CA LEU A 442 18.17 20.22 32.94
C LEU A 442 18.39 21.29 31.85
N PRO A 443 19.60 21.37 31.28
CA PRO A 443 19.88 22.29 30.19
C PRO A 443 18.93 22.14 29.00
N ARG A 444 18.74 23.24 28.27
CA ARG A 444 17.92 23.26 27.03
C ARG A 444 16.49 22.80 27.24
N TYR A 445 15.92 22.98 28.43
CA TYR A 445 14.52 22.75 28.65
C TYR A 445 13.66 23.67 27.77
N SER A 446 12.74 23.04 27.05
CA SER A 446 11.71 23.72 26.27
C SER A 446 10.44 22.89 26.29
N PRO A 447 9.27 23.49 26.50
CA PRO A 447 8.01 22.75 26.36
C PRO A 447 7.80 22.21 24.93
N ASP A 448 8.51 22.75 23.95
CA ASP A 448 8.48 22.34 22.55
C ASP A 448 9.55 21.27 22.22
N GLY A 449 10.41 20.93 23.19
CA GLY A 449 11.47 19.95 23.00
C GLY A 449 11.00 18.52 22.89
N ILE A 450 11.92 17.60 22.63
CA ILE A 450 11.67 16.16 22.61
C ILE A 450 11.79 15.58 24.03
N HIS A 451 11.03 14.52 24.37
CA HIS A 451 11.24 13.84 25.65
C HIS A 451 12.55 13.03 25.63
N LEU A 452 13.24 13.02 26.76
CA LEU A 452 14.41 12.17 26.96
C LEU A 452 13.95 10.74 27.26
N ILE A 453 14.53 9.78 26.54
CA ILE A 453 14.33 8.34 26.72
C ILE A 453 15.69 7.72 26.98
N PRO A 454 16.01 7.30 28.21
CA PRO A 454 17.32 6.74 28.53
C PRO A 454 17.74 5.63 27.57
N GLY A 455 18.93 5.72 27.00
CA GLY A 455 19.44 4.77 26.01
C GLY A 455 19.02 5.03 24.57
N HIS A 456 18.09 5.98 24.31
CA HIS A 456 17.60 6.29 22.96
C HIS A 456 17.62 7.78 22.62
N ILE A 457 17.19 8.64 23.55
CA ILE A 457 17.15 10.11 23.39
C ILE A 457 17.73 10.74 24.66
N GLU A 458 18.88 11.35 24.55
CA GLU A 458 19.63 11.82 25.74
C GLU A 458 20.20 13.23 25.56
N LEU A 459 20.38 13.93 26.68
CA LEU A 459 21.21 15.12 26.68
C LEU A 459 22.70 14.76 26.60
N ILE A 460 23.42 15.47 25.76
CA ILE A 460 24.87 15.42 25.70
C ILE A 460 25.40 16.21 26.92
N THR A 461 26.25 15.58 27.73
CA THR A 461 26.83 16.17 28.92
C THR A 461 28.35 15.99 28.91
N SER A 462 29.07 16.80 29.69
CA SER A 462 30.51 16.64 29.87
C SER A 462 30.92 15.25 30.41
N ALA A 463 30.02 14.59 31.15
CA ALA A 463 30.23 13.21 31.60
C ALA A 463 30.10 12.20 30.47
N THR A 464 29.15 12.40 29.56
CA THR A 464 28.90 11.45 28.43
C THR A 464 29.83 11.72 27.23
N THR A 465 30.47 12.89 27.15
CA THR A 465 31.49 13.25 26.15
C THR A 465 32.94 12.96 26.60
N ALA A 466 33.14 12.54 27.86
CA ALA A 466 34.47 12.18 28.35
C ALA A 466 35.06 11.01 27.52
N PRO A 467 36.41 10.86 27.44
CA PRO A 467 37.07 9.80 26.70
C PRO A 467 36.53 8.40 27.05
N GLY A 468 36.18 7.60 26.03
CA GLY A 468 35.60 6.28 26.16
C GLY A 468 34.08 6.26 26.47
N GLN A 469 33.43 7.41 26.58
CA GLN A 469 31.98 7.49 26.82
C GLN A 469 31.18 7.56 25.52
N ARG A 470 29.89 7.21 25.62
CA ARG A 470 29.00 7.03 24.45
C ARG A 470 28.84 8.23 23.52
N HIS A 471 29.01 9.45 24.03
CA HIS A 471 28.93 10.70 23.27
C HIS A 471 30.30 11.36 23.03
N GLU A 472 31.42 10.64 23.19
CA GLU A 472 32.76 11.21 23.03
C GLU A 472 32.94 11.96 21.70
N HIS A 473 32.43 11.41 20.61
CA HIS A 473 32.51 12.01 19.27
C HIS A 473 31.60 13.23 19.09
N LEU A 474 30.71 13.49 20.06
CA LEU A 474 29.83 14.68 20.12
C LEU A 474 30.34 15.72 21.10
N ALA A 475 31.60 15.64 21.51
CA ALA A 475 32.23 16.66 22.36
C ALA A 475 32.15 18.05 21.69
N GLY A 476 31.74 19.06 22.47
CA GLY A 476 31.47 20.41 21.98
C GLY A 476 30.00 20.71 21.69
N TYR A 477 29.14 19.70 21.84
CA TYR A 477 27.69 19.84 21.73
C TYR A 477 26.97 19.58 23.06
N GLU A 478 27.67 19.80 24.18
CA GLU A 478 27.09 19.64 25.51
C GLU A 478 25.85 20.52 25.68
N GLY A 479 24.77 19.93 26.15
CA GLY A 479 23.46 20.56 26.26
C GLY A 479 22.53 20.32 25.07
N GLU A 480 23.05 19.88 23.93
CA GLU A 480 22.20 19.45 22.80
C GLU A 480 21.64 18.05 23.02
N VAL A 481 20.61 17.68 22.22
CA VAL A 481 19.98 16.36 22.27
C VAL A 481 20.68 15.42 21.28
N ALA A 482 21.14 14.28 21.79
CA ALA A 482 21.58 13.15 20.98
C ALA A 482 20.50 12.09 20.88
N VAL A 483 20.44 11.39 19.75
CA VAL A 483 19.56 10.24 19.53
C VAL A 483 20.36 9.03 19.07
N LEU A 484 20.02 7.85 19.59
CA LEU A 484 20.56 6.58 19.09
C LEU A 484 19.73 6.16 17.87
N SER A 485 20.32 6.23 16.69
CA SER A 485 19.58 6.08 15.44
C SER A 485 20.49 5.58 14.32
N TRP A 486 19.91 5.09 13.24
CA TRP A 486 20.63 4.88 11.98
C TRP A 486 21.38 6.16 11.61
N ARG A 487 22.68 6.04 11.31
CA ARG A 487 23.56 7.19 11.13
C ARG A 487 23.28 7.98 9.86
N GLY A 488 22.44 7.44 9.00
CA GLY A 488 21.97 8.12 7.82
C GLY A 488 22.81 7.86 6.57
N ALA A 489 22.25 8.24 5.44
CA ALA A 489 22.89 8.05 4.14
C ALA A 489 24.20 8.85 3.98
N GLY A 490 24.42 9.88 4.80
CA GLY A 490 25.65 10.69 4.79
C GLY A 490 26.90 9.93 5.24
N ASP A 491 26.74 8.85 6.01
CA ASP A 491 27.83 7.98 6.43
C ASP A 491 28.28 6.99 5.36
N LEU A 492 27.54 6.92 4.24
CA LEU A 492 27.78 5.95 3.16
C LEU A 492 28.43 6.63 1.96
N THR A 493 29.66 6.28 1.65
CA THR A 493 30.33 6.66 0.40
C THR A 493 30.16 5.63 -0.72
N ASP A 494 29.85 4.40 -0.34
CA ASP A 494 29.55 3.26 -1.24
C ASP A 494 28.44 2.40 -0.64
N PRO A 495 27.16 2.78 -0.81
CA PRO A 495 26.02 2.05 -0.24
C PRO A 495 25.94 0.57 -0.63
N ALA A 496 26.53 0.19 -1.76
CA ALA A 496 26.53 -1.20 -2.24
C ALA A 496 27.49 -2.12 -1.44
N ASN A 497 28.38 -1.55 -0.66
CA ASN A 497 29.41 -2.31 0.07
C ASN A 497 29.60 -1.83 1.52
N GLN A 498 28.75 -0.92 2.00
CA GLN A 498 28.85 -0.35 3.34
C GLN A 498 27.53 -0.41 4.07
N VAL A 499 27.59 -0.50 5.39
CA VAL A 499 26.47 -0.38 6.32
C VAL A 499 26.72 0.85 7.18
N ALA A 500 25.77 1.80 7.22
CA ALA A 500 25.89 2.96 8.09
C ALA A 500 25.85 2.55 9.56
N GLY A 501 25.04 1.54 9.88
CA GLY A 501 24.83 1.08 11.25
C GLY A 501 24.09 2.11 12.10
N VAL A 502 23.96 1.81 13.38
CA VAL A 502 23.34 2.66 14.39
C VAL A 502 24.43 3.30 15.27
N GLY A 503 24.19 4.53 15.68
CA GLY A 503 25.07 5.26 16.60
C GLY A 503 24.40 6.49 17.16
N TRP A 504 25.06 7.11 18.16
CA TRP A 504 24.61 8.38 18.69
C TRP A 504 24.90 9.51 17.70
N ILE A 505 23.87 10.23 17.31
CA ILE A 505 23.97 11.41 16.43
C ILE A 505 23.27 12.60 17.08
N LEU A 506 23.59 13.81 16.65
CA LEU A 506 22.78 14.97 17.02
C LEU A 506 21.38 14.82 16.46
N GLY A 507 20.34 14.92 17.28
CA GLY A 507 18.95 14.76 16.86
C GLY A 507 18.54 15.79 15.79
N GLN A 508 19.20 16.93 15.75
CA GLN A 508 19.03 17.94 14.69
C GLN A 508 19.47 17.46 13.30
N PHE A 509 20.23 16.36 13.20
CA PHE A 509 20.63 15.72 11.95
C PHE A 509 19.91 14.38 11.73
N TRP A 510 18.91 14.04 12.52
CA TRP A 510 18.18 12.79 12.37
C TRP A 510 17.70 12.58 10.92
N TRP A 511 17.83 11.34 10.45
CA TRP A 511 17.54 10.96 9.08
C TRP A 511 16.69 9.67 9.06
N PRO A 512 15.58 9.59 8.30
CA PRO A 512 14.82 8.35 8.15
C PRO A 512 15.62 7.30 7.36
N TYR A 513 15.31 6.03 7.55
CA TYR A 513 15.92 4.95 6.75
C TYR A 513 15.37 5.01 5.32
N GLN A 514 15.96 5.90 4.53
CA GLN A 514 15.59 6.23 3.16
C GLN A 514 16.81 6.65 2.35
N ARG A 515 16.69 6.58 1.02
CA ARG A 515 17.73 7.06 0.11
C ARG A 515 17.95 8.57 0.23
N PRO A 516 19.17 9.05 0.03
CA PRO A 516 19.46 10.50 0.10
C PRO A 516 18.76 11.32 -1.01
N THR A 517 18.33 10.65 -2.08
CA THR A 517 17.62 11.25 -3.20
C THR A 517 16.10 11.17 -3.08
N PHE A 518 15.58 10.46 -2.07
CA PHE A 518 14.15 10.33 -1.75
C PHE A 518 13.97 10.11 -0.26
N VAL A 519 14.04 11.18 0.51
CA VAL A 519 14.09 11.14 1.98
C VAL A 519 12.72 10.90 2.60
N THR A 520 11.67 11.42 1.99
CA THR A 520 10.29 11.18 2.37
C THR A 520 9.37 11.41 1.17
N PRO A 521 8.23 10.71 1.08
CA PRO A 521 7.25 10.96 0.03
C PRO A 521 6.76 12.42 0.04
N PRO A 522 6.61 13.08 -1.14
CA PRO A 522 6.27 14.49 -1.23
C PRO A 522 4.76 14.75 -1.03
N PHE A 523 4.25 14.43 0.14
CA PHE A 523 2.86 14.67 0.59
C PHE A 523 2.74 14.47 2.10
N GLY A 524 1.66 14.99 2.70
CA GLY A 524 1.41 14.94 4.13
C GLY A 524 1.52 13.55 4.75
N GLY A 525 1.90 13.46 6.03
CA GLY A 525 2.07 12.20 6.77
C GLY A 525 0.74 11.50 7.01
N TYR A 526 -0.16 12.16 7.70
CA TYR A 526 -1.45 11.61 8.13
C TYR A 526 -2.47 11.54 6.98
N THR A 527 -3.00 10.37 6.66
CA THR A 527 -2.80 9.03 7.18
C THR A 527 -1.86 8.23 6.26
N SER A 528 -1.31 7.08 6.72
CA SER A 528 -0.39 6.27 5.91
C SER A 528 -1.05 5.63 4.69
N GLY A 529 -0.56 5.94 3.48
CA GLY A 529 -1.07 5.32 2.25
C GLY A 529 -0.87 3.81 2.21
N HIS A 530 0.32 3.33 2.58
CA HIS A 530 0.65 1.90 2.58
C HIS A 530 -0.27 1.10 3.52
N SER A 531 -0.50 1.60 4.75
CA SER A 531 -1.36 0.93 5.72
C SER A 531 -2.80 0.82 5.23
N ALA A 532 -3.33 1.87 4.60
CA ALA A 532 -4.69 1.87 4.08
C ALA A 532 -4.83 0.96 2.85
N TYR A 533 -3.94 1.08 1.85
CA TYR A 533 -3.96 0.21 0.67
C TYR A 533 -3.86 -1.25 1.04
N SER A 534 -2.92 -1.58 1.93
CA SER A 534 -2.67 -2.95 2.34
C SER A 534 -3.86 -3.53 3.10
N ARG A 535 -4.47 -2.75 3.99
CA ARG A 535 -5.66 -3.20 4.73
C ARG A 535 -6.86 -3.39 3.79
N ALA A 536 -7.10 -2.47 2.86
CA ALA A 536 -8.18 -2.57 1.89
C ALA A 536 -8.00 -3.80 0.97
N ALA A 537 -6.77 -4.02 0.47
CA ALA A 537 -6.45 -5.17 -0.35
C ALA A 537 -6.61 -6.49 0.40
N ALA A 538 -6.16 -6.58 1.67
CA ALA A 538 -6.34 -7.77 2.50
C ALA A 538 -7.84 -8.10 2.67
N ARG A 539 -8.69 -7.09 2.88
CA ARG A 539 -10.15 -7.24 2.94
C ARG A 539 -10.77 -7.73 1.62
N VAL A 540 -10.28 -7.24 0.49
CA VAL A 540 -10.74 -7.70 -0.82
C VAL A 540 -10.29 -9.15 -1.06
N MET A 541 -9.02 -9.47 -0.80
CA MET A 541 -8.50 -10.81 -1.02
C MET A 541 -9.17 -11.86 -0.12
N GLU A 542 -9.41 -11.53 1.15
CA GLU A 542 -10.19 -12.37 2.06
C GLU A 542 -11.58 -12.72 1.48
N ARG A 543 -12.29 -11.70 0.95
CA ARG A 543 -13.62 -11.87 0.35
C ARG A 543 -13.58 -12.61 -0.99
N LEU A 544 -12.56 -12.37 -1.80
CA LEU A 544 -12.38 -13.08 -3.08
C LEU A 544 -12.10 -14.56 -2.88
N THR A 545 -11.26 -14.92 -1.90
CA THR A 545 -10.81 -16.30 -1.69
C THR A 545 -11.64 -17.06 -0.65
N GLY A 546 -12.50 -16.36 0.12
CA GLY A 546 -13.29 -16.94 1.22
C GLY A 546 -12.46 -17.32 2.45
N THR A 547 -11.20 -16.90 2.50
CA THR A 547 -10.31 -17.17 3.65
C THR A 547 -9.31 -16.03 3.81
N LYS A 548 -8.95 -15.73 5.07
CA LYS A 548 -7.90 -14.74 5.34
C LYS A 548 -6.49 -15.25 5.02
N TYR A 549 -6.31 -16.57 4.88
CA TYR A 549 -5.01 -17.20 4.68
C TYR A 549 -4.57 -17.18 3.22
N PHE A 550 -3.27 -17.02 3.00
CA PHE A 550 -2.68 -17.32 1.71
C PHE A 550 -2.94 -18.77 1.30
N PRO A 551 -3.03 -19.10 0.00
CA PRO A 551 -3.15 -20.47 -0.44
C PRO A 551 -2.02 -21.34 0.13
N GLY A 552 -2.37 -22.50 0.70
CA GLY A 552 -1.41 -23.33 1.44
C GLY A 552 -1.04 -22.81 2.83
N GLY A 553 -1.62 -21.70 3.28
CA GLY A 553 -1.38 -21.08 4.57
C GLY A 553 -0.06 -20.34 4.69
N LEU A 554 0.60 -20.00 3.56
CA LEU A 554 1.90 -19.33 3.59
C LEU A 554 2.17 -18.54 2.30
N GLY A 555 2.25 -17.23 2.41
CA GLY A 555 2.90 -16.36 1.45
C GLY A 555 4.34 -16.07 1.88
N GLN A 556 5.27 -15.93 0.93
CA GLN A 556 6.66 -15.66 1.28
C GLN A 556 7.42 -14.92 0.19
N PHE A 557 8.45 -14.15 0.63
CA PHE A 557 9.40 -13.49 -0.23
C PHE A 557 10.81 -13.62 0.35
N THR A 558 11.81 -13.93 -0.48
CA THR A 558 13.20 -14.13 -0.04
C THR A 558 14.08 -12.94 -0.43
N ALA A 559 14.57 -12.22 0.56
CA ALA A 559 15.65 -11.24 0.43
C ALA A 559 17.00 -11.95 0.59
N ARG A 560 17.79 -11.99 -0.48
CA ARG A 560 19.08 -12.68 -0.49
C ARG A 560 20.17 -11.86 0.20
N ARG A 561 21.03 -12.55 0.95
CA ARG A 561 22.20 -11.99 1.62
C ARG A 561 23.02 -11.11 0.67
N ASN A 562 23.34 -9.87 1.09
CA ASN A 562 24.18 -8.89 0.39
C ASN A 562 23.79 -8.65 -1.08
N GLN A 563 22.49 -8.83 -1.42
CA GLN A 563 21.99 -8.64 -2.79
C GLN A 563 20.68 -7.89 -2.84
N TYR A 564 19.97 -7.77 -1.71
CA TYR A 564 18.61 -7.26 -1.72
C TYR A 564 18.53 -5.78 -1.37
N LEU A 565 19.18 -5.33 -0.30
CA LEU A 565 19.10 -3.95 0.15
C LEU A 565 19.77 -3.01 -0.85
N VAL A 566 19.18 -1.83 -1.05
CA VAL A 566 19.67 -0.80 -1.97
C VAL A 566 20.03 0.51 -1.26
N PHE A 567 19.58 0.69 -0.01
CA PHE A 567 19.93 1.88 0.77
C PHE A 567 21.33 1.74 1.40
N GLU A 568 21.72 0.52 1.71
CA GLU A 568 23.04 0.11 2.20
C GLU A 568 23.26 -1.38 1.94
N ASP A 569 24.46 -1.93 2.23
CA ASP A 569 24.75 -3.36 2.02
C ASP A 569 23.94 -4.25 2.97
N GLY A 570 23.48 -5.38 2.45
CA GLY A 570 22.74 -6.38 3.24
C GLY A 570 21.61 -7.10 2.49
N PRO A 571 20.80 -7.86 3.22
CA PRO A 571 20.94 -8.24 4.64
C PRO A 571 22.16 -9.15 4.90
N SER A 572 22.61 -9.27 6.16
CA SER A 572 23.80 -10.06 6.51
C SER A 572 23.58 -11.59 6.40
N THR A 573 22.32 -12.02 6.31
CA THR A 573 21.87 -13.40 6.04
C THR A 573 20.68 -13.35 5.09
N ASP A 574 20.30 -14.48 4.46
CA ASP A 574 19.01 -14.57 3.77
C ASP A 574 17.88 -14.31 4.76
N VAL A 575 16.94 -13.44 4.39
CA VAL A 575 15.72 -13.14 5.17
C VAL A 575 14.53 -13.53 4.34
N VAL A 576 13.67 -14.41 4.87
CA VAL A 576 12.43 -14.80 4.18
C VAL A 576 11.26 -14.12 4.89
N LEU A 577 10.70 -13.07 4.30
CA LEU A 577 9.46 -12.50 4.78
C LEU A 577 8.35 -13.51 4.58
N GLN A 578 7.57 -13.79 5.62
CA GLN A 578 6.53 -14.80 5.63
C GLN A 578 5.22 -14.25 6.19
N PHE A 579 4.12 -14.66 5.60
CA PHE A 579 2.77 -14.22 5.95
C PHE A 579 1.84 -15.45 5.97
N ALA A 580 1.17 -15.75 7.07
CA ALA A 580 0.12 -16.75 7.07
C ALA A 580 -1.14 -16.20 6.39
N THR A 581 -1.48 -14.95 6.69
CA THR A 581 -2.70 -14.28 6.23
C THR A 581 -2.39 -13.04 5.41
N TYR A 582 -3.36 -12.58 4.61
CA TYR A 582 -3.30 -11.28 3.94
C TYR A 582 -3.18 -10.11 4.93
N PHE A 583 -3.74 -10.29 6.13
CA PHE A 583 -3.63 -9.29 7.19
C PHE A 583 -2.23 -9.22 7.77
N ASP A 584 -1.52 -10.35 7.93
CA ASP A 584 -0.12 -10.34 8.35
C ASP A 584 0.76 -9.56 7.36
N ALA A 585 0.53 -9.73 6.05
CA ALA A 585 1.20 -8.95 5.02
C ALA A 585 0.86 -7.46 5.12
N SER A 586 -0.42 -7.12 5.37
CA SER A 586 -0.87 -5.75 5.60
C SER A 586 -0.22 -5.13 6.83
N ASP A 587 -0.11 -5.88 7.93
CA ASP A 587 0.49 -5.41 9.17
C ASP A 587 2.01 -5.18 9.00
N GLN A 588 2.70 -6.08 8.31
CA GLN A 588 4.12 -5.88 7.97
C GLN A 588 4.33 -4.64 7.08
N SER A 589 3.43 -4.40 6.10
CA SER A 589 3.46 -3.17 5.29
C SER A 589 3.33 -1.91 6.15
N SER A 590 2.48 -1.95 7.15
CA SER A 590 2.28 -0.84 8.09
C SER A 590 3.52 -0.59 8.96
N LEU A 591 4.04 -1.63 9.61
CA LEU A 591 5.21 -1.55 10.48
C LEU A 591 6.46 -1.08 9.72
N SER A 592 6.59 -1.46 8.45
CA SER A 592 7.70 -1.05 7.58
C SER A 592 7.85 0.47 7.46
N ARG A 593 6.75 1.21 7.60
CA ARG A 593 6.74 2.67 7.48
C ARG A 593 7.33 3.35 8.72
N ILE A 594 7.16 2.72 9.89
CA ILE A 594 7.70 3.22 11.16
C ILE A 594 9.21 2.99 11.17
N TRP A 595 9.69 1.76 10.87
CA TRP A 595 11.13 1.49 10.71
C TRP A 595 11.77 2.29 9.59
N GLY A 596 11.05 2.52 8.50
CA GLY A 596 11.48 3.40 7.40
C GLY A 596 11.56 4.88 7.78
N GLY A 597 11.07 5.25 8.97
CA GLY A 597 11.17 6.61 9.53
C GLY A 597 10.28 7.66 8.87
N ILE A 598 9.23 7.27 8.16
CA ILE A 598 8.41 8.21 7.35
C ILE A 598 6.95 8.34 7.80
N HIS A 599 6.52 7.51 8.75
CA HIS A 599 5.22 7.62 9.41
C HIS A 599 5.34 7.28 10.89
N PRO A 600 4.80 8.10 11.79
CA PRO A 600 4.58 7.73 13.19
C PRO A 600 3.36 6.81 13.33
N PRO A 601 3.18 6.11 14.46
CA PRO A 601 2.06 5.21 14.72
C PRO A 601 0.67 5.81 14.52
N PHE A 602 0.52 7.08 14.83
CA PHE A 602 -0.76 7.77 14.67
C PHE A 602 -1.14 8.02 13.19
N ASP A 603 -0.21 7.84 12.24
CA ASP A 603 -0.52 7.77 10.81
C ASP A 603 -1.00 6.37 10.40
N ASP A 604 -0.61 5.31 11.12
CA ASP A 604 -0.86 3.92 10.76
C ASP A 604 -2.27 3.46 11.11
N ILE A 605 -2.63 3.41 12.39
CA ILE A 605 -3.90 2.81 12.83
C ILE A 605 -5.12 3.50 12.20
N PRO A 606 -5.22 4.84 12.15
CA PRO A 606 -6.33 5.50 11.45
C PRO A 606 -6.41 5.16 9.96
N SER A 607 -5.28 4.84 9.33
CA SER A 607 -5.26 4.37 7.94
C SER A 607 -5.90 3.01 7.77
N ARG A 608 -5.64 2.09 8.72
CA ARG A 608 -6.24 0.75 8.71
C ARG A 608 -7.75 0.85 8.82
N TRP A 609 -8.30 1.79 9.60
CA TRP A 609 -9.74 2.05 9.67
C TRP A 609 -10.34 2.48 8.32
N ILE A 610 -9.61 3.31 7.55
CA ILE A 610 -10.01 3.67 6.18
C ILE A 610 -10.03 2.41 5.30
N GLY A 611 -8.96 1.62 5.32
CA GLY A 611 -8.84 0.40 4.51
C GLY A 611 -9.90 -0.66 4.86
N ASP A 612 -10.24 -0.80 6.15
CA ASP A 612 -11.30 -1.69 6.62
C ASP A 612 -12.70 -1.31 6.13
N ARG A 613 -12.90 -0.06 5.64
CA ARG A 613 -14.14 0.43 5.05
C ARG A 613 -14.10 0.41 3.53
N THR A 614 -13.05 0.96 2.91
CA THR A 614 -12.96 1.10 1.45
C THR A 614 -12.87 -0.26 0.74
N GLY A 615 -12.12 -1.22 1.30
CA GLY A 615 -11.98 -2.56 0.74
C GLY A 615 -13.32 -3.30 0.61
N PRO A 616 -14.07 -3.51 1.71
CA PRO A 616 -15.39 -4.13 1.68
C PRO A 616 -16.40 -3.39 0.81
N GLN A 617 -16.43 -2.05 0.86
CA GLN A 617 -17.38 -1.26 0.08
C GLN A 617 -17.16 -1.43 -1.42
N ALA A 618 -15.90 -1.37 -1.87
CA ALA A 618 -15.56 -1.62 -3.28
C ALA A 618 -15.85 -3.07 -3.69
N PHE A 619 -15.53 -4.04 -2.84
CA PHE A 619 -15.85 -5.45 -3.12
C PHE A 619 -17.36 -5.68 -3.27
N ASN A 620 -18.16 -5.11 -2.38
CA ASN A 620 -19.62 -5.27 -2.41
C ASN A 620 -20.23 -4.65 -3.67
N LEU A 621 -19.76 -3.45 -4.10
CA LEU A 621 -20.20 -2.90 -5.38
C LEU A 621 -19.78 -3.80 -6.55
N ALA A 622 -18.52 -4.24 -6.61
CA ALA A 622 -18.06 -5.13 -7.65
C ALA A 622 -18.90 -6.43 -7.69
N LYS A 623 -19.15 -7.06 -6.52
CA LYS A 623 -19.99 -8.26 -6.40
C LYS A 623 -21.39 -8.03 -6.95
N SER A 624 -22.02 -6.88 -6.69
CA SER A 624 -23.34 -6.57 -7.22
C SER A 624 -23.39 -6.48 -8.76
N LEU A 625 -22.28 -6.10 -9.39
CA LEU A 625 -22.15 -6.02 -10.83
C LEU A 625 -21.91 -7.39 -11.49
N TRP A 626 -21.42 -8.40 -10.75
CA TRP A 626 -21.10 -9.71 -11.33
C TRP A 626 -22.33 -10.51 -11.77
N GLY A 627 -23.52 -9.97 -11.52
CA GLY A 627 -24.78 -10.61 -11.90
C GLY A 627 -25.19 -11.75 -10.96
N VAL A 628 -24.51 -11.89 -9.84
CA VAL A 628 -25.08 -12.59 -8.70
C VAL A 628 -26.29 -11.73 -8.30
N ARG A 629 -27.50 -12.22 -8.54
CA ARG A 629 -28.70 -11.55 -8.05
C ARG A 629 -28.49 -11.29 -6.57
N PRO A 630 -28.95 -10.15 -6.04
CA PRO A 630 -28.74 -9.79 -4.64
C PRO A 630 -29.59 -10.68 -3.73
N CYS A 631 -29.25 -11.93 -3.65
CA CYS A 631 -29.60 -12.81 -2.59
C CYS A 631 -28.42 -12.76 -1.62
N ALA A 632 -28.28 -11.64 -0.91
CA ALA A 632 -27.13 -11.42 -0.01
C ALA A 632 -27.00 -12.55 1.01
N ALA A 633 -28.07 -13.25 1.27
CA ALA A 633 -28.15 -14.37 2.20
C ALA A 633 -27.89 -15.74 1.55
N ASP A 634 -27.74 -15.84 0.22
CA ASP A 634 -27.28 -17.06 -0.49
C ASP A 634 -25.75 -17.06 -0.48
N LEU A 635 -25.18 -17.57 0.59
CA LEU A 635 -23.76 -17.50 0.89
C LEU A 635 -22.94 -18.58 0.18
N ASP A 636 -23.58 -19.71 -0.18
CA ASP A 636 -22.94 -20.80 -0.92
C ASP A 636 -23.19 -20.72 -2.44
N ALA A 637 -23.96 -19.69 -2.86
CA ALA A 637 -24.28 -19.37 -4.26
C ALA A 637 -24.96 -20.53 -5.03
N ASP A 638 -25.78 -21.34 -4.33
CA ASP A 638 -26.53 -22.43 -4.93
C ASP A 638 -27.87 -21.96 -5.54
N GLY A 639 -28.23 -20.69 -5.35
CA GLY A 639 -29.46 -20.05 -5.83
C GLY A 639 -30.64 -20.17 -4.86
N VAL A 640 -30.41 -20.69 -3.66
CA VAL A 640 -31.44 -20.89 -2.62
C VAL A 640 -30.88 -20.51 -1.26
N VAL A 641 -31.49 -19.57 -0.57
CA VAL A 641 -31.14 -19.33 0.83
C VAL A 641 -31.67 -20.48 1.68
N GLY A 642 -30.79 -21.27 2.25
CA GLY A 642 -31.15 -22.53 2.88
C GLY A 642 -30.25 -22.96 4.05
N GLY A 643 -30.23 -24.26 4.28
CA GLY A 643 -29.44 -24.86 5.37
C GLY A 643 -27.93 -24.70 5.20
N GLY A 644 -27.43 -24.59 3.95
CA GLY A 644 -26.03 -24.33 3.64
C GLY A 644 -25.60 -22.97 4.16
N ASP A 645 -26.37 -21.92 3.83
CA ASP A 645 -26.11 -20.54 4.25
C ASP A 645 -26.20 -20.35 5.76
N LEU A 646 -27.22 -20.96 6.36
CA LEU A 646 -27.35 -20.98 7.81
C LEU A 646 -26.13 -21.61 8.47
N GLY A 647 -25.69 -22.75 7.95
CA GLY A 647 -24.47 -23.43 8.41
C GLY A 647 -23.23 -22.56 8.25
N TYR A 648 -23.16 -21.78 7.16
CA TYR A 648 -22.05 -20.87 6.90
C TYR A 648 -22.00 -19.70 7.90
N VAL A 649 -23.14 -19.05 8.22
CA VAL A 649 -23.21 -18.02 9.25
C VAL A 649 -22.82 -18.60 10.62
N LEU A 650 -23.37 -19.75 10.99
CA LEU A 650 -23.10 -20.35 12.29
C LEU A 650 -21.63 -20.79 12.46
N SER A 651 -21.00 -21.30 11.40
CA SER A 651 -19.59 -21.71 11.43
C SER A 651 -18.61 -20.54 11.49
N ASN A 652 -19.05 -19.34 11.08
CA ASN A 652 -18.25 -18.12 11.10
C ASN A 652 -18.68 -17.12 12.20
N TRP A 653 -19.48 -17.55 13.15
CA TRP A 653 -20.05 -16.69 14.19
C TRP A 653 -19.00 -15.97 15.02
N GLY A 654 -19.16 -14.66 15.19
CA GLY A 654 -18.21 -13.79 15.87
C GLY A 654 -16.96 -13.45 15.04
N GLY A 655 -16.86 -14.00 13.82
CA GLY A 655 -15.82 -13.68 12.86
C GLY A 655 -16.18 -12.47 12.00
N ILE A 656 -15.28 -12.17 11.08
CA ILE A 656 -15.43 -11.16 10.03
C ILE A 656 -15.26 -11.86 8.68
N GLY A 657 -16.01 -11.51 7.66
CA GLY A 657 -15.83 -12.12 6.32
C GLY A 657 -17.12 -12.30 5.55
N GLY A 658 -17.17 -13.27 4.64
CA GLY A 658 -18.29 -13.46 3.71
C GLY A 658 -19.65 -13.77 4.34
N ALA A 659 -19.69 -14.15 5.61
CA ALA A 659 -20.91 -14.37 6.39
C ALA A 659 -21.42 -13.13 7.11
N ASP A 660 -20.66 -12.01 7.08
CA ASP A 660 -21.07 -10.66 7.50
C ASP A 660 -21.90 -10.06 6.36
N ILE A 661 -23.19 -10.31 6.38
CA ILE A 661 -24.13 -9.99 5.29
C ILE A 661 -24.55 -8.52 5.34
N ASP A 662 -24.70 -7.97 6.56
CA ASP A 662 -25.09 -6.57 6.76
C ASP A 662 -23.90 -5.60 6.72
N GLY A 663 -22.66 -6.13 6.75
CA GLY A 663 -21.44 -5.34 6.63
C GLY A 663 -21.06 -4.57 7.89
N ASP A 664 -21.59 -4.96 9.06
CA ASP A 664 -21.31 -4.28 10.33
C ASP A 664 -19.91 -4.61 10.89
N GLY A 665 -19.21 -5.58 10.28
CA GLY A 665 -17.87 -6.02 10.65
C GLY A 665 -17.85 -7.25 11.57
N THR A 666 -19.00 -7.86 11.86
CA THR A 666 -19.08 -9.03 12.75
C THR A 666 -20.20 -9.97 12.32
N VAL A 667 -19.90 -11.24 12.07
CA VAL A 667 -20.92 -12.25 11.80
C VAL A 667 -21.74 -12.49 13.07
N GLY A 668 -23.03 -12.11 13.05
CA GLY A 668 -23.84 -12.08 14.26
C GLY A 668 -25.33 -12.37 14.05
N GLY A 669 -26.11 -11.90 15.01
CA GLY A 669 -27.56 -12.10 15.01
C GLY A 669 -28.29 -11.40 13.86
N ALA A 670 -27.76 -10.30 13.37
CA ALA A 670 -28.31 -9.57 12.23
C ALA A 670 -28.15 -10.36 10.94
N ASP A 671 -26.96 -10.96 10.68
CA ASP A 671 -26.68 -11.81 9.53
C ASP A 671 -27.55 -13.07 9.53
N LEU A 672 -27.69 -13.72 10.71
CA LEU A 672 -28.59 -14.83 10.89
C LEU A 672 -30.03 -14.42 10.57
N GLY A 673 -30.46 -13.24 11.01
CA GLY A 673 -31.77 -12.66 10.69
C GLY A 673 -31.96 -12.46 9.20
N LEU A 674 -30.94 -12.02 8.47
CA LEU A 674 -30.96 -11.87 7.01
C LEU A 674 -31.10 -13.22 6.29
N VAL A 675 -30.38 -14.27 6.71
CA VAL A 675 -30.56 -15.63 6.17
C VAL A 675 -31.99 -16.11 6.39
N LEU A 676 -32.50 -16.01 7.61
CA LEU A 676 -33.85 -16.49 7.95
C LEU A 676 -34.97 -15.71 7.25
N SER A 677 -34.81 -14.39 7.07
CA SER A 677 -35.80 -13.54 6.41
C SER A 677 -35.84 -13.70 4.88
N ASN A 678 -34.76 -14.19 4.28
CA ASN A 678 -34.66 -14.42 2.84
C ASN A 678 -34.74 -15.90 2.46
N TRP A 679 -35.19 -16.77 3.37
CA TRP A 679 -35.23 -18.22 3.19
C TRP A 679 -36.06 -18.65 1.96
N GLY A 680 -35.47 -19.41 1.05
CA GLY A 680 -36.08 -19.90 -0.17
C GLY A 680 -35.29 -19.57 -1.42
N ALA A 681 -35.89 -19.81 -2.60
CA ALA A 681 -35.23 -19.52 -3.86
C ALA A 681 -34.89 -18.01 -4.00
N CYS A 682 -33.69 -17.70 -4.43
CA CYS A 682 -33.28 -16.34 -4.79
C CYS A 682 -34.09 -15.85 -5.98
N GLN A 683 -34.86 -14.75 -5.82
CA GLN A 683 -35.75 -14.22 -6.87
C GLN A 683 -35.00 -13.20 -7.74
#